data_531775f774aaebdc00bfb35448c4d82b
#
_entry.id   531775f774aaebdc00bfb35448c4d82b
#
_cell.length_a   1.000
_cell.length_b   1.000
_cell.length_c   1.000
_cell.angle_alpha   90.00
_cell.angle_beta   90.00
_cell.angle_gamma   90.00
#
_symmetry.space_group_name_H-M   'P 1'
#
loop_
_entity.id
_entity.type
_entity.pdbx_description
1 polymer ?
#
loop_
_entity_poly.entity_id
_entity_poly.type
_entity_poly.pdbx_seq_one_letter_code
_entity_poly.pdbx_strand_id
1 'polypeptide(L)'
;MGKSVFIAEKPSVAEEFGKALHESFKNRKSDGYLESDNYIVTWCVGHLVTMCYPDKYDPALKSWRLDTLPFIPEEFMYEIIPSVEKQFNIVKSVLTRPDVDTIYVCTDSGREGEYIYRLVRQMAGVTGKTEKRVWIDSQTEEEILKGIKTAKDISEYNNLSDAAYLRAKEDYLMGINFSRVLTLKYGRNISSYLKTDKTVISVGRVMTCVLGMIVRREREIRAFVKMPFYRVIGKTLIGETSFDAEWKTSESSIFFNTPYLYKDNGFKDRTKAQELVDYLSDPLPAEGIVTSIERKKEVKNPPLLFNLAELQNECSKLFKISPDQTLAVVQELYEKKLVTYPRTDARVLSSAISKEIDKNIRGLCSYAPLKDIASQVLEEKSYVNIGKSRYCDDKKITDHYAIIPTGQGFGAMKGLSQTASRVYEVIARRFLSIFFPSAEYAKVSVSLNVKKELFSASFKVLSKEGYLSVMKNSFAKSQDSEENDEATLQALKKVKKGDILPVEEFSIKEGETSPPKRYNSGSIILAMENAGQLIEDEELRAQIKGSGIGTSATRAEILKKLNTIGYIATNPKTQIITPTMLGEIVYDVVDNSIKQLLNPELTASWEKGLTYVSNGEITSDEYLNKLEGFVTRRTQAVKSMNNQSELVKVFNDFARFYK
;
A
#
# COMPACT_ATOMS: atom_id res chain seq x y z
N MET A 1 -21.94 41.69 -10.32
CA MET A 1 -21.42 40.50 -9.60
C MET A 1 -19.92 40.54 -9.70
N GLY A 2 -19.23 40.33 -8.60
CA GLY A 2 -17.78 40.21 -8.65
C GLY A 2 -17.33 38.89 -9.30
N LYS A 3 -16.03 38.76 -9.53
CA LYS A 3 -15.43 37.57 -10.14
C LYS A 3 -15.40 36.41 -9.15
N SER A 4 -15.45 35.19 -9.69
CA SER A 4 -15.15 33.99 -8.92
C SER A 4 -13.74 33.48 -9.20
N VAL A 5 -13.03 33.08 -8.15
CA VAL A 5 -11.67 32.50 -8.23
C VAL A 5 -11.77 30.99 -8.02
N PHE A 6 -11.07 30.21 -8.85
CA PHE A 6 -10.85 28.79 -8.69
C PHE A 6 -9.38 28.57 -8.34
N ILE A 7 -9.10 28.03 -7.15
CA ILE A 7 -7.74 27.74 -6.71
C ILE A 7 -7.49 26.23 -6.69
N ALA A 8 -6.61 25.74 -7.58
CA ALA A 8 -6.22 24.35 -7.68
C ALA A 8 -4.91 24.07 -6.94
N GLU A 9 -4.60 22.80 -6.67
CA GLU A 9 -3.35 22.40 -6.03
C GLU A 9 -2.15 22.46 -6.98
N LYS A 10 -2.38 22.26 -8.30
CA LYS A 10 -1.35 22.19 -9.32
C LYS A 10 -1.74 22.93 -10.60
N PRO A 11 -0.75 23.41 -11.38
CA PRO A 11 -1.02 24.07 -12.66
C PRO A 11 -1.83 23.24 -13.65
N SER A 12 -1.56 21.91 -13.74
CA SER A 12 -2.27 21.00 -14.64
C SER A 12 -3.75 20.87 -14.31
N VAL A 13 -4.08 20.84 -13.02
CA VAL A 13 -5.47 20.82 -12.54
C VAL A 13 -6.19 22.13 -12.84
N ALA A 14 -5.51 23.25 -12.62
CA ALA A 14 -6.05 24.59 -12.94
C ALA A 14 -6.40 24.74 -14.41
N GLU A 15 -5.56 24.22 -15.32
CA GLU A 15 -5.85 24.24 -16.76
C GLU A 15 -7.13 23.45 -17.10
N GLU A 16 -7.38 22.34 -16.45
CA GLU A 16 -8.59 21.56 -16.69
C GLU A 16 -9.85 22.29 -16.19
N PHE A 17 -9.76 22.95 -15.02
CA PHE A 17 -10.83 23.85 -14.57
C PHE A 17 -11.05 24.99 -15.57
N GLY A 18 -9.97 25.62 -16.06
CA GLY A 18 -10.07 26.67 -17.06
C GLY A 18 -10.77 26.22 -18.35
N LYS A 19 -10.46 25.01 -18.84
CA LYS A 19 -11.14 24.43 -20.01
C LYS A 19 -12.61 24.14 -19.75
N ALA A 20 -12.94 23.55 -18.59
CA ALA A 20 -14.31 23.21 -18.22
C ALA A 20 -15.23 24.44 -18.05
N LEU A 21 -14.67 25.60 -17.72
CA LEU A 21 -15.45 26.84 -17.61
C LEU A 21 -15.85 27.45 -18.96
N HIS A 22 -15.30 26.96 -20.09
CA HIS A 22 -15.59 27.43 -21.46
C HIS A 22 -15.42 28.95 -21.66
N GLU A 23 -14.46 29.57 -20.96
CA GLU A 23 -14.20 31.00 -21.02
C GLU A 23 -12.94 31.33 -21.84
N SER A 24 -12.91 32.54 -22.40
CA SER A 24 -11.73 33.06 -23.09
C SER A 24 -10.82 33.77 -22.08
N PHE A 25 -9.72 33.14 -21.71
CA PHE A 25 -8.75 33.73 -20.81
C PHE A 25 -7.79 34.70 -21.53
N LYS A 26 -7.56 35.84 -20.92
CA LYS A 26 -6.83 36.99 -21.51
C LYS A 26 -5.31 36.95 -21.28
N ASN A 27 -4.87 36.20 -20.27
CA ASN A 27 -3.47 36.09 -19.87
C ASN A 27 -2.89 34.69 -20.05
N ARG A 28 -1.59 34.52 -19.82
CA ARG A 28 -0.86 33.30 -20.04
C ARG A 28 -0.65 32.55 -18.71
N LYS A 29 -0.50 31.23 -18.77
CA LYS A 29 -0.12 30.40 -17.64
C LYS A 29 1.18 30.85 -16.96
N SER A 30 2.13 31.41 -17.69
CA SER A 30 3.37 31.99 -17.13
C SER A 30 3.15 33.09 -16.10
N ASP A 31 1.97 33.72 -16.09
CA ASP A 31 1.60 34.77 -15.14
C ASP A 31 1.14 34.22 -13.78
N GLY A 32 1.03 32.89 -13.64
CA GLY A 32 0.64 32.20 -12.40
C GLY A 32 -0.86 32.14 -12.15
N TYR A 33 -1.67 32.65 -13.06
CA TYR A 33 -3.13 32.56 -13.06
C TYR A 33 -3.69 32.74 -14.48
N LEU A 34 -4.94 32.38 -14.69
CA LEU A 34 -5.73 32.62 -15.89
C LEU A 34 -6.88 33.54 -15.52
N GLU A 35 -7.22 34.54 -16.36
CA GLU A 35 -8.30 35.46 -16.08
C GLU A 35 -9.19 35.72 -17.29
N SER A 36 -10.51 35.61 -17.07
CA SER A 36 -11.57 36.03 -17.99
C SER A 36 -12.38 37.20 -17.41
N ASP A 37 -13.47 37.57 -18.05
CA ASP A 37 -14.34 38.61 -17.53
C ASP A 37 -15.03 38.21 -16.22
N ASN A 38 -15.39 36.90 -16.06
CA ASN A 38 -16.15 36.39 -14.93
C ASN A 38 -15.30 35.59 -13.93
N TYR A 39 -14.23 34.94 -14.39
CA TYR A 39 -13.48 33.97 -13.62
C TYR A 39 -11.98 34.24 -13.59
N ILE A 40 -11.37 33.82 -12.49
CA ILE A 40 -9.92 33.73 -12.35
C ILE A 40 -9.60 32.29 -11.93
N VAL A 41 -8.63 31.66 -12.58
CA VAL A 41 -8.14 30.34 -12.18
C VAL A 41 -6.68 30.47 -11.79
N THR A 42 -6.35 30.14 -10.55
CA THR A 42 -4.99 30.13 -10.03
C THR A 42 -4.66 28.79 -9.39
N TRP A 43 -3.41 28.59 -8.96
CA TRP A 43 -2.95 27.32 -8.43
C TRP A 43 -1.84 27.47 -7.41
N CYS A 44 -1.76 26.47 -6.54
CA CYS A 44 -0.57 26.17 -5.78
C CYS A 44 0.42 25.35 -6.64
N VAL A 45 1.57 25.03 -6.09
CA VAL A 45 2.55 24.08 -6.68
C VAL A 45 2.86 22.97 -5.67
N GLY A 46 1.80 22.45 -5.03
CA GLY A 46 1.83 21.73 -3.77
C GLY A 46 1.81 22.71 -2.60
N HIS A 47 2.53 22.43 -1.53
CA HIS A 47 2.62 23.35 -0.40
C HIS A 47 3.31 24.67 -0.77
N LEU A 48 2.67 25.79 -0.45
CA LEU A 48 3.25 27.12 -0.54
C LEU A 48 3.71 27.64 0.83
N VAL A 49 3.20 27.04 1.89
CA VAL A 49 3.40 27.45 3.29
C VAL A 49 3.82 26.21 4.10
N THR A 50 4.69 26.42 5.07
CA THR A 50 5.15 25.38 6.01
C THR A 50 5.20 25.91 7.43
N MET A 51 5.28 25.02 8.44
CA MET A 51 5.57 25.44 9.81
C MET A 51 7.01 25.91 9.94
N CYS A 52 7.22 26.98 10.71
CA CYS A 52 8.53 27.53 11.00
C CYS A 52 9.39 26.53 11.77
N TYR A 53 10.68 26.48 11.47
CA TYR A 53 11.64 25.76 12.32
C TYR A 53 11.84 26.49 13.66
N PRO A 54 12.30 25.78 14.73
CA PRO A 54 12.46 26.35 16.05
C PRO A 54 13.30 27.62 16.13
N ASP A 55 14.29 27.80 15.26
CA ASP A 55 15.13 29.00 15.19
C ASP A 55 14.39 30.29 14.74
N LYS A 56 13.20 30.13 14.20
CA LYS A 56 12.32 31.28 13.90
C LYS A 56 11.55 31.78 15.12
N TYR A 57 11.35 30.91 16.10
CA TYR A 57 10.74 31.25 17.39
C TYR A 57 11.76 31.90 18.31
N ASP A 58 12.97 31.33 18.37
CA ASP A 58 14.12 31.87 19.11
C ASP A 58 15.41 31.47 18.37
N PRO A 59 16.25 32.47 17.94
CA PRO A 59 17.53 32.18 17.29
C PRO A 59 18.47 31.26 18.07
N ALA A 60 18.36 31.21 19.41
CA ALA A 60 19.14 30.31 20.25
C ALA A 60 18.83 28.83 19.97
N LEU A 61 17.63 28.51 19.47
CA LEU A 61 17.18 27.15 19.11
C LEU A 61 17.78 26.64 17.79
N LYS A 62 18.57 27.48 17.09
CA LYS A 62 19.37 27.02 15.95
C LYS A 62 20.42 26.00 16.37
N SER A 63 21.00 26.19 17.56
CA SER A 63 21.91 25.23 18.19
C SER A 63 21.13 24.19 18.98
N TRP A 64 21.29 22.92 18.64
CA TRP A 64 20.61 21.86 19.35
C TRP A 64 21.26 21.63 20.73
N ARG A 65 20.48 21.70 21.80
CA ARG A 65 20.91 21.53 23.18
C ARG A 65 19.87 20.76 23.96
N LEU A 66 20.29 19.95 24.93
CA LEU A 66 19.36 19.16 25.75
C LEU A 66 18.49 20.02 26.68
N ASP A 67 19.00 21.15 27.14
CA ASP A 67 18.28 22.08 28.03
C ASP A 67 17.11 22.80 27.32
N THR A 68 17.18 22.95 25.97
CA THR A 68 16.11 23.56 25.18
C THR A 68 15.03 22.56 24.72
N LEU A 69 15.10 21.31 25.17
CA LEU A 69 14.11 20.28 24.82
C LEU A 69 13.27 19.88 26.04
N PRO A 70 11.98 19.58 25.91
CA PRO A 70 11.24 19.58 24.65
C PRO A 70 10.97 20.99 24.13
N PHE A 71 10.98 21.17 22.80
CA PHE A 71 10.48 22.34 22.14
C PHE A 71 8.98 22.17 21.86
N ILE A 72 8.15 22.97 22.52
CA ILE A 72 6.70 23.03 22.32
C ILE A 72 6.33 24.51 22.25
N PRO A 73 5.98 25.03 21.05
CA PRO A 73 5.61 26.41 20.91
C PRO A 73 4.21 26.69 21.47
N GLU A 74 4.03 27.84 22.12
CA GLU A 74 2.70 28.30 22.60
C GLU A 74 1.76 28.53 21.40
N GLU A 75 2.27 29.12 20.33
CA GLU A 75 1.58 29.30 19.06
C GLU A 75 2.43 28.76 17.90
N PHE A 76 1.79 28.04 16.97
CA PHE A 76 2.47 27.53 15.79
C PHE A 76 2.61 28.62 14.73
N MET A 77 3.84 28.98 14.42
CA MET A 77 4.19 29.95 13.37
C MET A 77 4.35 29.26 12.00
N TYR A 78 3.96 29.96 10.97
CA TYR A 78 4.05 29.49 9.59
C TYR A 78 4.86 30.46 8.75
N GLU A 79 5.56 29.96 7.75
CA GLU A 79 6.31 30.74 6.79
C GLU A 79 6.06 30.30 5.36
N ILE A 80 6.25 31.22 4.41
CA ILE A 80 6.20 30.92 2.99
C ILE A 80 7.46 30.13 2.63
N ILE A 81 7.30 29.06 1.87
CA ILE A 81 8.43 28.26 1.37
C ILE A 81 9.20 29.11 0.34
N PRO A 82 10.50 29.42 0.56
CA PRO A 82 11.24 30.39 -0.27
C PRO A 82 11.26 30.04 -1.76
N SER A 83 11.35 28.78 -2.11
CA SER A 83 11.40 28.33 -3.51
C SER A 83 10.11 28.57 -4.31
N VAL A 84 8.99 28.83 -3.64
CA VAL A 84 7.66 29.04 -4.25
C VAL A 84 7.01 30.37 -3.87
N GLU A 85 7.78 31.25 -3.26
CA GLU A 85 7.32 32.57 -2.79
C GLU A 85 6.69 33.41 -3.92
N LYS A 86 7.25 33.36 -5.13
CA LYS A 86 6.68 34.04 -6.31
C LYS A 86 5.23 33.61 -6.55
N GLN A 87 4.97 32.30 -6.55
CA GLN A 87 3.62 31.77 -6.78
C GLN A 87 2.68 32.09 -5.61
N PHE A 88 3.17 32.04 -4.36
CA PHE A 88 2.40 32.46 -3.20
C PHE A 88 1.93 33.91 -3.34
N ASN A 89 2.82 34.83 -3.72
CA ASN A 89 2.48 36.26 -3.88
C ASN A 89 1.45 36.51 -4.99
N ILE A 90 1.49 35.73 -6.08
CA ILE A 90 0.47 35.76 -7.12
C ILE A 90 -0.88 35.27 -6.56
N VAL A 91 -0.90 34.12 -5.92
CA VAL A 91 -2.12 33.55 -5.30
C VAL A 91 -2.72 34.53 -4.29
N LYS A 92 -1.88 35.10 -3.40
CA LYS A 92 -2.31 36.10 -2.44
C LYS A 92 -2.95 37.30 -3.15
N SER A 93 -2.30 37.86 -4.18
CA SER A 93 -2.80 39.01 -4.91
C SER A 93 -4.15 38.73 -5.56
N VAL A 94 -4.35 37.52 -6.09
CA VAL A 94 -5.62 37.08 -6.71
C VAL A 94 -6.73 36.91 -5.68
N LEU A 95 -6.46 36.17 -4.59
CA LEU A 95 -7.50 35.85 -3.58
C LEU A 95 -7.97 37.07 -2.79
N THR A 96 -7.13 38.11 -2.65
CA THR A 96 -7.46 39.33 -1.89
C THR A 96 -8.00 40.47 -2.74
N ARG A 97 -8.20 40.26 -4.04
CA ARG A 97 -8.72 41.29 -4.95
C ARG A 97 -10.11 41.78 -4.51
N PRO A 98 -10.37 43.09 -4.57
CA PRO A 98 -11.68 43.65 -4.17
C PRO A 98 -12.83 43.25 -5.14
N ASP A 99 -12.51 42.96 -6.41
CA ASP A 99 -13.49 42.53 -7.42
C ASP A 99 -13.77 41.02 -7.40
N VAL A 100 -13.20 40.28 -6.45
CA VAL A 100 -13.45 38.86 -6.21
C VAL A 100 -14.47 38.70 -5.08
N ASP A 101 -15.59 38.03 -5.34
CA ASP A 101 -16.63 37.76 -4.35
C ASP A 101 -16.58 36.32 -3.82
N THR A 102 -16.29 35.37 -4.70
CA THR A 102 -16.34 33.93 -4.38
C THR A 102 -15.04 33.23 -4.70
N ILE A 103 -14.59 32.35 -3.81
CA ILE A 103 -13.44 31.48 -3.99
C ILE A 103 -13.93 30.02 -4.01
N TYR A 104 -13.69 29.32 -5.12
CA TYR A 104 -13.87 27.89 -5.24
C TYR A 104 -12.55 27.19 -4.92
N VAL A 105 -12.54 26.40 -3.86
CA VAL A 105 -11.37 25.66 -3.39
C VAL A 105 -11.32 24.32 -4.11
N CYS A 106 -10.44 24.20 -5.08
CA CYS A 106 -10.28 23.08 -6.00
C CYS A 106 -8.95 22.32 -5.78
N THR A 107 -8.38 22.42 -4.57
CA THR A 107 -7.28 21.55 -4.15
C THR A 107 -7.74 20.12 -4.04
N ASP A 108 -6.82 19.16 -4.08
CA ASP A 108 -7.14 17.73 -4.07
C ASP A 108 -8.17 17.40 -2.96
N SER A 109 -9.13 16.52 -3.24
CA SER A 109 -10.24 16.19 -2.35
C SER A 109 -9.72 15.27 -1.23
N GLY A 110 -9.40 15.84 -0.08
CA GLY A 110 -8.85 15.14 1.07
C GLY A 110 -8.22 16.05 2.12
N ARG A 111 -7.77 15.49 3.23
CA ARG A 111 -7.13 16.23 4.33
C ARG A 111 -5.95 17.09 3.89
N GLU A 112 -5.12 16.58 2.97
CA GLU A 112 -3.94 17.29 2.48
C GLU A 112 -4.31 18.54 1.68
N GLY A 113 -5.23 18.43 0.73
CA GLY A 113 -5.70 19.57 -0.05
C GLY A 113 -6.39 20.61 0.80
N GLU A 114 -7.13 20.18 1.86
CA GLU A 114 -7.71 21.10 2.84
C GLU A 114 -6.63 21.86 3.61
N TYR A 115 -5.57 21.18 4.07
CA TYR A 115 -4.44 21.80 4.77
C TYR A 115 -3.70 22.81 3.90
N ILE A 116 -3.42 22.47 2.64
CA ILE A 116 -2.75 23.37 1.69
C ILE A 116 -3.53 24.68 1.54
N TYR A 117 -4.84 24.60 1.25
CA TYR A 117 -5.63 25.79 1.04
C TYR A 117 -5.78 26.63 2.31
N ARG A 118 -6.08 26.01 3.47
CA ARG A 118 -6.28 26.74 4.74
C ARG A 118 -5.03 27.52 5.16
N LEU A 119 -3.84 26.95 4.96
CA LEU A 119 -2.57 27.65 5.19
C LEU A 119 -2.39 28.84 4.24
N VAL A 120 -2.69 28.65 2.95
CA VAL A 120 -2.61 29.73 1.96
C VAL A 120 -3.61 30.84 2.32
N ARG A 121 -4.84 30.49 2.64
CA ARG A 121 -5.89 31.42 3.09
C ARG A 121 -5.42 32.26 4.28
N GLN A 122 -4.89 31.60 5.31
CA GLN A 122 -4.36 32.24 6.52
C GLN A 122 -3.24 33.22 6.22
N MET A 123 -2.23 32.76 5.49
CA MET A 123 -1.02 33.57 5.19
C MET A 123 -1.28 34.68 4.17
N ALA A 124 -2.25 34.50 3.28
CA ALA A 124 -2.69 35.52 2.35
C ALA A 124 -3.54 36.62 3.02
N GLY A 125 -4.17 36.30 4.19
CA GLY A 125 -5.08 37.19 4.89
C GLY A 125 -6.43 37.35 4.17
N VAL A 126 -6.97 36.26 3.63
CA VAL A 126 -8.27 36.27 2.93
C VAL A 126 -9.40 36.51 3.92
N THR A 127 -10.17 37.55 3.70
CA THR A 127 -11.35 37.92 4.51
C THR A 127 -12.49 38.44 3.65
N GLY A 128 -13.73 38.28 4.12
CA GLY A 128 -14.91 38.85 3.48
C GLY A 128 -15.27 38.21 2.13
N LYS A 129 -14.83 36.99 1.86
CA LYS A 129 -15.14 36.24 0.65
C LYS A 129 -16.07 35.07 0.96
N THR A 130 -16.92 34.69 0.00
CA THR A 130 -17.64 33.42 0.03
C THR A 130 -16.69 32.32 -0.42
N GLU A 131 -16.45 31.32 0.42
CA GLU A 131 -15.54 30.22 0.11
C GLU A 131 -16.31 28.89 -0.03
N LYS A 132 -16.15 28.21 -1.16
CA LYS A 132 -16.85 26.96 -1.47
C LYS A 132 -15.85 25.86 -1.80
N ARG A 133 -15.99 24.70 -1.18
CA ARG A 133 -15.16 23.52 -1.40
C ARG A 133 -15.70 22.68 -2.54
N VAL A 134 -14.90 22.53 -3.59
CA VAL A 134 -15.15 21.63 -4.72
C VAL A 134 -14.57 20.27 -4.40
N TRP A 135 -15.36 19.20 -4.57
CA TRP A 135 -14.94 17.82 -4.31
C TRP A 135 -15.15 16.99 -5.57
N ILE A 136 -14.09 16.45 -6.15
CA ILE A 136 -14.09 15.70 -7.41
C ILE A 136 -13.21 14.45 -7.34
N ASP A 137 -13.62 13.40 -8.04
CA ASP A 137 -12.91 12.12 -8.13
C ASP A 137 -12.14 11.96 -9.45
N SER A 138 -12.40 12.80 -10.43
CA SER A 138 -11.66 12.83 -11.70
C SER A 138 -11.60 14.24 -12.27
N GLN A 139 -10.71 14.46 -13.25
CA GLN A 139 -10.57 15.75 -13.93
C GLN A 139 -11.34 15.82 -15.27
N THR A 140 -12.33 14.96 -15.44
CA THR A 140 -13.21 15.07 -16.59
C THR A 140 -14.06 16.33 -16.49
N GLU A 141 -14.40 16.94 -17.62
CA GLU A 141 -15.20 18.16 -17.66
C GLU A 141 -16.54 18.00 -16.92
N GLU A 142 -17.22 16.87 -17.13
CA GLU A 142 -18.49 16.54 -16.48
C GLU A 142 -18.36 16.54 -14.94
N GLU A 143 -17.28 15.89 -14.40
CA GLU A 143 -17.05 15.81 -12.96
C GLU A 143 -16.66 17.16 -12.37
N ILE A 144 -15.84 17.97 -13.08
CA ILE A 144 -15.51 19.33 -12.67
C ILE A 144 -16.76 20.21 -12.57
N LEU A 145 -17.59 20.24 -13.60
CA LEU A 145 -18.83 21.04 -13.62
C LEU A 145 -19.81 20.59 -12.54
N LYS A 146 -19.93 19.28 -12.33
CA LYS A 146 -20.74 18.73 -11.23
C LYS A 146 -20.17 19.16 -9.87
N GLY A 147 -18.87 19.04 -9.64
CA GLY A 147 -18.19 19.44 -8.40
C GLY A 147 -18.40 20.93 -8.10
N ILE A 148 -18.32 21.81 -9.11
CA ILE A 148 -18.59 23.25 -8.95
C ILE A 148 -20.05 23.48 -8.55
N LYS A 149 -20.98 22.80 -9.20
CA LYS A 149 -22.45 22.94 -8.92
C LYS A 149 -22.81 22.46 -7.52
N THR A 150 -22.13 21.41 -7.02
CA THR A 150 -22.40 20.80 -5.71
C THR A 150 -21.47 21.28 -4.62
N ALA A 151 -20.61 22.28 -4.91
CA ALA A 151 -19.63 22.80 -3.95
C ALA A 151 -20.32 23.34 -2.69
N LYS A 152 -19.87 22.88 -1.54
CA LYS A 152 -20.39 23.24 -0.23
C LYS A 152 -19.62 24.38 0.37
N ASP A 153 -20.20 25.06 1.37
CA ASP A 153 -19.51 26.07 2.15
C ASP A 153 -18.29 25.45 2.84
N ILE A 154 -17.19 26.20 2.87
CA ILE A 154 -15.93 25.69 3.42
C ILE A 154 -16.02 25.39 4.92
N SER A 155 -16.96 25.98 5.63
CA SER A 155 -17.19 25.70 7.06
C SER A 155 -17.65 24.27 7.33
N GLU A 156 -18.29 23.60 6.37
CA GLU A 156 -18.64 22.18 6.51
C GLU A 156 -17.42 21.26 6.61
N TYR A 157 -16.24 21.76 6.28
CA TYR A 157 -14.97 21.04 6.32
C TYR A 157 -14.05 21.48 7.49
N ASN A 158 -14.54 22.24 8.47
CA ASN A 158 -13.74 22.74 9.58
C ASN A 158 -13.13 21.61 10.39
N ASN A 159 -13.89 20.59 10.79
CA ASN A 159 -13.38 19.45 11.54
C ASN A 159 -12.30 18.66 10.75
N LEU A 160 -12.48 18.54 9.44
CA LEU A 160 -11.48 17.94 8.56
C LEU A 160 -10.20 18.76 8.52
N SER A 161 -10.34 20.07 8.44
CA SER A 161 -9.22 21.04 8.53
C SER A 161 -8.49 20.90 9.86
N ASP A 162 -9.20 20.88 10.98
CA ASP A 162 -8.62 20.73 12.32
C ASP A 162 -7.81 19.43 12.44
N ALA A 163 -8.37 18.32 11.99
CA ALA A 163 -7.65 17.05 11.96
C ALA A 163 -6.39 17.10 11.08
N ALA A 164 -6.43 17.86 9.97
CA ALA A 164 -5.28 18.04 9.08
C ALA A 164 -4.16 18.87 9.73
N TYR A 165 -4.51 19.98 10.38
CA TYR A 165 -3.57 20.80 11.17
C TYR A 165 -2.94 20.02 12.31
N LEU A 166 -3.74 19.27 13.08
CA LEU A 166 -3.27 18.48 14.20
C LEU A 166 -2.32 17.36 13.75
N ARG A 167 -2.60 16.72 12.63
CA ARG A 167 -1.68 15.73 12.05
C ARG A 167 -0.33 16.34 11.71
N ALA A 168 -0.32 17.51 11.08
CA ALA A 168 0.92 18.21 10.74
C ALA A 168 1.70 18.61 12.01
N LYS A 169 1.00 19.11 13.05
CA LYS A 169 1.60 19.45 14.36
C LYS A 169 2.16 18.21 15.06
N GLU A 170 1.47 17.06 14.98
CA GLU A 170 1.93 15.79 15.52
C GLU A 170 3.26 15.36 14.90
N ASP A 171 3.31 15.30 13.57
CA ASP A 171 4.53 14.89 12.85
C ASP A 171 5.68 15.89 13.09
N TYR A 172 5.38 17.19 13.21
CA TYR A 172 6.33 18.23 13.55
C TYR A 172 6.91 18.08 14.97
N LEU A 173 6.05 18.01 15.99
CA LEU A 173 6.50 17.94 17.38
C LEU A 173 7.28 16.65 17.67
N MET A 174 6.76 15.51 17.23
CA MET A 174 7.47 14.23 17.39
C MET A 174 8.78 14.21 16.59
N GLY A 175 8.75 14.66 15.34
CA GLY A 175 9.92 14.69 14.47
C GLY A 175 11.07 15.54 15.02
N ILE A 176 10.77 16.76 15.44
CA ILE A 176 11.79 17.68 15.98
C ILE A 176 12.33 17.22 17.33
N ASN A 177 11.45 16.98 18.28
CA ASN A 177 11.88 16.70 19.66
C ASN A 177 12.61 15.36 19.75
N PHE A 178 12.06 14.30 19.16
CA PHE A 178 12.67 12.98 19.25
C PHE A 178 13.95 12.86 18.43
N SER A 179 13.99 13.46 17.22
CA SER A 179 15.22 13.44 16.42
C SER A 179 16.35 14.21 17.12
N ARG A 180 16.04 15.39 17.69
CA ARG A 180 17.05 16.20 18.40
C ARG A 180 17.55 15.53 19.68
N VAL A 181 16.66 15.03 20.53
CA VAL A 181 17.08 14.41 21.79
C VAL A 181 17.88 13.13 21.55
N LEU A 182 17.47 12.29 20.60
CA LEU A 182 18.21 11.06 20.23
C LEU A 182 19.58 11.38 19.63
N THR A 183 19.64 12.37 18.75
CA THR A 183 20.93 12.82 18.15
C THR A 183 21.89 13.34 19.23
N LEU A 184 21.40 14.17 20.15
CA LEU A 184 22.22 14.74 21.22
C LEU A 184 22.70 13.68 22.22
N LYS A 185 21.88 12.66 22.51
CA LYS A 185 22.22 11.57 23.44
C LYS A 185 23.14 10.52 22.83
N TYR A 186 22.90 10.13 21.59
CA TYR A 186 23.50 8.95 20.97
C TYR A 186 24.35 9.23 19.73
N GLY A 187 24.16 10.37 19.06
CA GLY A 187 24.77 10.66 17.78
C GLY A 187 26.30 10.60 17.80
N ARG A 188 26.94 11.10 18.87
CA ARG A 188 28.42 11.06 19.02
C ARG A 188 28.92 9.62 19.14
N ASN A 189 28.26 8.78 19.91
CA ASN A 189 28.63 7.36 20.09
C ASN A 189 28.51 6.60 18.77
N ILE A 190 27.43 6.86 18.03
CA ILE A 190 27.20 6.25 16.71
C ILE A 190 28.26 6.71 15.70
N SER A 191 28.55 8.02 15.65
CA SER A 191 29.61 8.55 14.77
C SER A 191 30.97 7.92 15.06
N SER A 192 31.35 7.80 16.34
CA SER A 192 32.59 7.15 16.74
C SER A 192 32.59 5.67 16.34
N TYR A 193 31.47 4.98 16.50
CA TYR A 193 31.32 3.56 16.15
C TYR A 193 31.43 3.32 14.64
N LEU A 194 30.73 4.14 13.85
CA LEU A 194 30.71 4.05 12.39
C LEU A 194 31.91 4.72 11.71
N LYS A 195 32.75 5.43 12.47
CA LYS A 195 33.87 6.24 11.97
C LYS A 195 33.43 7.31 10.97
N THR A 196 32.35 8.02 11.29
CA THR A 196 31.80 9.12 10.51
C THR A 196 31.94 10.44 11.27
N ASP A 197 31.98 11.57 10.57
CA ASP A 197 32.16 12.90 11.20
C ASP A 197 30.98 13.25 12.11
N LYS A 198 29.78 13.02 11.63
CA LYS A 198 28.55 13.37 12.34
C LYS A 198 27.39 12.44 11.94
N THR A 199 26.68 11.93 12.93
CA THR A 199 25.45 11.17 12.71
C THR A 199 24.25 11.92 13.29
N VAL A 200 23.28 12.22 12.44
CA VAL A 200 21.99 12.76 12.86
C VAL A 200 20.97 11.64 12.84
N ILE A 201 20.28 11.45 13.97
CA ILE A 201 19.20 10.48 14.08
C ILE A 201 17.90 11.16 13.69
N SER A 202 17.32 10.73 12.58
CA SER A 202 16.02 11.19 12.14
C SER A 202 14.97 10.14 12.45
N VAL A 203 13.96 10.51 13.21
CA VAL A 203 12.83 9.65 13.55
C VAL A 203 11.51 10.34 13.25
N GLY A 204 10.47 9.55 13.07
CA GLY A 204 9.12 10.03 12.86
C GLY A 204 8.15 8.86 13.02
N ARG A 205 6.93 9.15 13.37
CA ARG A 205 5.91 8.19 13.74
C ARG A 205 5.81 6.99 12.77
N VAL A 206 5.56 7.24 11.50
CA VAL A 206 5.40 6.17 10.50
C VAL A 206 6.75 5.64 10.01
N MET A 207 7.70 6.53 9.73
CA MET A 207 9.00 6.18 9.17
C MET A 207 9.77 5.21 10.08
N THR A 208 9.75 5.44 11.37
CA THR A 208 10.46 4.60 12.35
C THR A 208 9.77 3.24 12.52
N CYS A 209 8.44 3.20 12.47
CA CYS A 209 7.69 1.94 12.47
C CYS A 209 8.06 1.08 11.25
N VAL A 210 8.14 1.67 10.06
CA VAL A 210 8.54 0.96 8.82
C VAL A 210 9.96 0.43 8.91
N LEU A 211 10.91 1.23 9.45
CA LEU A 211 12.26 0.75 9.75
C LEU A 211 12.22 -0.47 10.67
N GLY A 212 11.39 -0.41 11.72
CA GLY A 212 11.17 -1.52 12.64
C GLY A 212 10.69 -2.80 11.97
N MET A 213 9.76 -2.69 11.03
CA MET A 213 9.27 -3.85 10.26
C MET A 213 10.40 -4.49 9.43
N ILE A 214 11.22 -3.67 8.78
CA ILE A 214 12.32 -4.14 7.91
C ILE A 214 13.43 -4.79 8.75
N VAL A 215 13.85 -4.16 9.86
CA VAL A 215 14.91 -4.69 10.73
C VAL A 215 14.47 -5.99 11.41
N ARG A 216 13.25 -6.06 11.96
CA ARG A 216 12.73 -7.30 12.55
C ARG A 216 12.68 -8.44 11.55
N ARG A 217 12.25 -8.19 10.31
CA ARG A 217 12.24 -9.20 9.24
C ARG A 217 13.66 -9.69 8.91
N GLU A 218 14.64 -8.80 8.83
CA GLU A 218 16.02 -9.20 8.56
C GLU A 218 16.62 -10.01 9.70
N ARG A 219 16.35 -9.64 10.97
CA ARG A 219 16.76 -10.38 12.15
C ARG A 219 16.10 -11.76 12.23
N GLU A 220 14.82 -11.86 11.91
CA GLU A 220 14.10 -13.12 11.81
C GLU A 220 14.76 -14.05 10.77
N ILE A 221 15.14 -13.52 9.60
CA ILE A 221 15.82 -14.28 8.56
C ILE A 221 17.20 -14.77 9.05
N ARG A 222 17.97 -13.92 9.73
CA ARG A 222 19.29 -14.27 10.25
C ARG A 222 19.25 -15.27 11.39
N ALA A 223 18.23 -15.19 12.23
CA ALA A 223 18.01 -16.12 13.35
C ALA A 223 17.41 -17.45 12.90
N PHE A 224 16.92 -17.53 11.67
CA PHE A 224 16.26 -18.72 11.18
C PHE A 224 17.23 -19.88 11.02
N VAL A 225 16.93 -20.98 11.71
CA VAL A 225 17.69 -22.23 11.58
C VAL A 225 16.97 -23.12 10.57
N LYS A 226 17.65 -23.39 9.47
CA LYS A 226 17.14 -24.31 8.46
C LYS A 226 17.13 -25.73 9.02
N MET A 227 16.03 -26.41 8.85
CA MET A 227 15.87 -27.81 9.22
C MET A 227 15.54 -28.65 7.98
N PRO A 228 16.29 -29.72 7.73
CA PRO A 228 15.91 -30.68 6.70
C PRO A 228 14.64 -31.40 7.11
N PHE A 229 13.85 -31.79 6.13
CA PHE A 229 12.72 -32.68 6.31
C PHE A 229 12.61 -33.64 5.12
N TYR A 230 12.08 -34.81 5.38
CA TYR A 230 12.00 -35.92 4.44
C TYR A 230 10.55 -36.34 4.28
N ARG A 231 10.03 -36.23 3.07
CA ARG A 231 8.65 -36.63 2.73
C ARG A 231 8.69 -37.93 1.97
N VAL A 232 7.79 -38.82 2.26
CA VAL A 232 7.64 -40.08 1.53
C VAL A 232 6.57 -39.91 0.46
N ILE A 233 6.92 -40.22 -0.77
CA ILE A 233 6.09 -40.12 -1.97
C ILE A 233 5.84 -41.48 -2.52
N GLY A 234 4.58 -41.84 -2.76
CA GLY A 234 4.18 -43.06 -3.46
C GLY A 234 3.78 -42.73 -4.89
N LYS A 235 4.45 -43.32 -5.88
CA LYS A 235 4.09 -43.22 -7.29
C LYS A 235 2.96 -44.16 -7.60
N THR A 236 1.76 -43.62 -7.76
CA THR A 236 0.51 -44.34 -7.91
C THR A 236 0.08 -44.41 -9.37
N LEU A 237 -0.29 -45.58 -9.88
CA LEU A 237 -0.82 -45.73 -11.24
C LEU A 237 -2.37 -45.64 -11.25
N ILE A 238 -2.85 -45.06 -12.34
CA ILE A 238 -4.25 -45.00 -12.70
C ILE A 238 -4.41 -45.19 -14.21
N GLY A 239 -4.72 -46.38 -14.68
CA GLY A 239 -4.68 -46.76 -16.08
C GLY A 239 -3.25 -46.61 -16.66
N GLU A 240 -3.10 -45.75 -17.67
CA GLU A 240 -1.80 -45.47 -18.29
C GLU A 240 -1.12 -44.23 -17.67
N THR A 241 -1.74 -43.55 -16.72
CA THR A 241 -1.23 -42.31 -16.08
C THR A 241 -0.69 -42.63 -14.68
N SER A 242 0.33 -41.93 -14.24
CA SER A 242 0.83 -42.00 -12.87
C SER A 242 0.78 -40.63 -12.18
N PHE A 243 0.67 -40.65 -10.87
CA PHE A 243 0.74 -39.49 -10.05
C PHE A 243 1.46 -39.72 -8.72
N ASP A 244 2.01 -38.70 -8.16
CA ASP A 244 2.67 -38.72 -6.85
C ASP A 244 1.65 -38.47 -5.74
N ALA A 245 1.53 -39.41 -4.79
CA ALA A 245 0.77 -39.27 -3.56
C ALA A 245 1.74 -39.07 -2.38
N GLU A 246 1.53 -38.04 -1.59
CA GLU A 246 2.38 -37.71 -0.46
C GLU A 246 1.83 -38.37 0.81
N TRP A 247 2.72 -39.01 1.56
CA TRP A 247 2.38 -39.62 2.85
C TRP A 247 2.01 -38.56 3.89
N LYS A 248 1.02 -38.88 4.72
CA LYS A 248 0.63 -38.09 5.91
C LYS A 248 0.38 -39.06 7.06
N THR A 249 0.84 -38.63 8.25
CA THR A 249 0.49 -39.38 9.45
C THR A 249 -1.00 -39.34 9.71
N SER A 250 -1.53 -40.45 10.23
CA SER A 250 -2.92 -40.63 10.70
C SER A 250 -2.91 -41.40 11.99
N GLU A 251 -4.02 -41.49 12.71
CA GLU A 251 -4.14 -42.25 13.94
C GLU A 251 -3.75 -43.74 13.78
N SER A 252 -3.87 -44.30 12.58
CA SER A 252 -3.49 -45.66 12.25
C SER A 252 -2.01 -45.85 11.90
N SER A 253 -1.28 -44.74 11.71
CA SER A 253 0.14 -44.76 11.33
C SER A 253 1.03 -45.22 12.49
N ILE A 254 2.06 -46.00 12.18
CA ILE A 254 3.10 -46.41 13.15
C ILE A 254 3.91 -45.24 13.66
N PHE A 255 3.86 -44.09 12.97
CA PHE A 255 4.55 -42.86 13.36
C PHE A 255 3.64 -41.81 14.00
N PHE A 256 2.36 -42.12 14.28
CA PHE A 256 1.43 -41.20 14.90
C PHE A 256 1.93 -40.73 16.27
N ASN A 257 1.91 -39.38 16.49
CA ASN A 257 2.38 -38.73 17.71
C ASN A 257 3.83 -39.06 18.12
N THR A 258 4.69 -39.45 17.18
CA THR A 258 6.12 -39.69 17.47
C THR A 258 6.94 -38.41 17.35
N PRO A 259 8.06 -38.26 18.08
CA PRO A 259 8.95 -37.11 18.00
C PRO A 259 9.76 -37.02 16.67
N TYR A 260 9.67 -38.08 15.84
CA TYR A 260 10.37 -38.19 14.57
C TYR A 260 9.81 -37.28 13.47
N LEU A 261 8.58 -36.79 13.65
CA LEU A 261 7.90 -35.99 12.65
C LEU A 261 8.27 -34.50 12.77
N TYR A 262 8.47 -33.87 11.61
CA TYR A 262 8.57 -32.42 11.48
C TYR A 262 7.18 -31.76 11.48
N LYS A 263 6.27 -32.35 10.70
CA LYS A 263 4.83 -32.06 10.60
C LYS A 263 4.10 -33.35 10.23
N ASP A 264 2.82 -33.28 10.00
CA ASP A 264 2.00 -34.43 9.63
C ASP A 264 2.49 -35.20 8.39
N ASN A 265 3.34 -34.61 7.56
CA ASN A 265 3.78 -35.14 6.26
C ASN A 265 5.31 -35.17 6.07
N GLY A 266 6.09 -35.08 7.12
CA GLY A 266 7.54 -35.07 6.97
C GLY A 266 8.30 -35.56 8.19
N PHE A 267 9.37 -36.27 7.96
CA PHE A 267 10.29 -36.76 9.00
C PHE A 267 11.42 -35.77 9.22
N LYS A 268 11.93 -35.70 10.45
CA LYS A 268 13.15 -34.96 10.80
C LYS A 268 14.42 -35.69 10.43
N ASP A 269 14.34 -37.03 10.31
CA ASP A 269 15.44 -37.92 10.05
C ASP A 269 15.16 -38.78 8.80
N ARG A 270 16.11 -38.83 7.89
CA ARG A 270 16.06 -39.62 6.66
C ARG A 270 15.95 -41.11 6.93
N THR A 271 16.59 -41.58 8.00
CA THR A 271 16.55 -43.00 8.39
C THR A 271 15.13 -43.46 8.70
N LYS A 272 14.35 -42.62 9.42
CA LYS A 272 12.95 -42.91 9.73
C LYS A 272 12.04 -42.86 8.51
N ALA A 273 12.32 -41.98 7.57
CA ALA A 273 11.64 -41.96 6.28
C ALA A 273 11.96 -43.24 5.48
N GLN A 274 13.22 -43.72 5.53
CA GLN A 274 13.64 -44.95 4.86
C GLN A 274 12.99 -46.20 5.49
N GLU A 275 12.91 -46.29 6.82
CA GLU A 275 12.18 -47.37 7.51
C GLU A 275 10.73 -47.49 7.00
N LEU A 276 10.05 -46.35 6.79
CA LEU A 276 8.72 -46.34 6.22
C LEU A 276 8.72 -46.81 4.76
N VAL A 277 9.65 -46.34 3.93
CA VAL A 277 9.77 -46.74 2.52
C VAL A 277 10.01 -48.27 2.43
N ASP A 278 10.95 -48.80 3.22
CA ASP A 278 11.27 -50.23 3.23
C ASP A 278 10.04 -51.09 3.64
N TYR A 279 9.32 -50.64 4.67
CA TYR A 279 8.09 -51.29 5.11
C TYR A 279 7.01 -51.32 4.03
N LEU A 280 6.85 -50.21 3.29
CA LEU A 280 5.83 -50.09 2.26
C LEU A 280 6.18 -50.84 0.97
N SER A 281 7.49 -50.97 0.68
CA SER A 281 7.98 -51.54 -0.58
C SER A 281 7.98 -53.07 -0.65
N ASP A 282 7.61 -53.76 0.40
CA ASP A 282 7.59 -55.24 0.43
C ASP A 282 6.16 -55.80 0.66
N PRO A 283 5.46 -56.32 -0.37
CA PRO A 283 5.87 -56.35 -1.79
C PRO A 283 5.50 -55.11 -2.61
N LEU A 284 6.09 -54.99 -3.80
CA LEU A 284 5.69 -54.03 -4.84
C LEU A 284 5.08 -54.81 -6.04
N PRO A 285 4.11 -54.22 -6.77
CA PRO A 285 3.43 -52.97 -6.42
C PRO A 285 2.57 -53.11 -5.17
N ALA A 286 2.55 -52.11 -4.32
CA ALA A 286 1.73 -52.10 -3.12
C ALA A 286 0.28 -51.72 -3.44
N GLU A 287 -0.67 -52.26 -2.67
CA GLU A 287 -2.09 -51.97 -2.83
C GLU A 287 -2.45 -50.65 -2.12
N GLY A 288 -2.82 -49.64 -2.91
CA GLY A 288 -3.37 -48.38 -2.42
C GLY A 288 -4.89 -48.37 -2.45
N ILE A 289 -5.53 -48.61 -1.30
CA ILE A 289 -6.99 -48.60 -1.20
C ILE A 289 -7.48 -47.16 -1.10
N VAL A 290 -8.32 -46.71 -2.02
CA VAL A 290 -8.92 -45.37 -2.02
C VAL A 290 -9.87 -45.24 -0.82
N THR A 291 -9.47 -44.48 0.18
CA THR A 291 -10.27 -44.21 1.39
C THR A 291 -11.23 -43.06 1.22
N SER A 292 -10.80 -42.04 0.45
CA SER A 292 -11.67 -40.91 0.08
C SER A 292 -11.27 -40.34 -1.27
N ILE A 293 -12.27 -39.85 -1.98
CA ILE A 293 -12.06 -39.04 -3.18
C ILE A 293 -13.06 -37.87 -3.17
N GLU A 294 -12.56 -36.68 -3.13
CA GLU A 294 -13.36 -35.46 -3.15
C GLU A 294 -13.20 -34.76 -4.48
N ARG A 295 -14.31 -34.38 -5.09
CA ARG A 295 -14.37 -33.58 -6.31
C ARG A 295 -15.08 -32.28 -6.00
N LYS A 296 -14.36 -31.18 -6.06
CA LYS A 296 -14.87 -29.84 -5.74
C LYS A 296 -14.66 -28.93 -6.93
N LYS A 297 -15.61 -28.04 -7.14
CA LYS A 297 -15.46 -26.88 -8.00
C LYS A 297 -14.97 -25.74 -7.14
N GLU A 298 -13.76 -25.24 -7.38
CA GLU A 298 -13.24 -24.05 -6.76
C GLU A 298 -13.49 -22.86 -7.68
N VAL A 299 -14.18 -21.85 -7.16
CA VAL A 299 -14.50 -20.63 -7.91
C VAL A 299 -13.60 -19.50 -7.41
N LYS A 300 -12.89 -18.85 -8.33
CA LYS A 300 -12.04 -17.70 -8.03
C LYS A 300 -12.62 -16.45 -8.69
N ASN A 301 -13.14 -15.56 -7.88
CA ASN A 301 -13.69 -14.29 -8.36
C ASN A 301 -12.59 -13.36 -8.89
N PRO A 302 -12.90 -12.45 -9.85
CA PRO A 302 -12.03 -11.36 -10.21
C PRO A 302 -11.53 -10.61 -8.96
N PRO A 303 -10.26 -10.21 -8.90
CA PRO A 303 -9.75 -9.45 -7.78
C PRO A 303 -10.45 -8.08 -7.68
N LEU A 304 -10.47 -7.48 -6.49
CA LEU A 304 -10.94 -6.11 -6.33
C LEU A 304 -10.10 -5.16 -7.19
N LEU A 305 -10.65 -4.00 -7.49
CA LEU A 305 -9.98 -2.95 -8.26
C LEU A 305 -8.69 -2.49 -7.57
N PHE A 306 -7.89 -1.69 -8.27
CA PHE A 306 -6.68 -1.13 -7.70
C PHE A 306 -6.97 0.06 -6.80
N ASN A 307 -6.38 0.04 -5.61
CA ASN A 307 -5.95 1.25 -4.92
C ASN A 307 -4.47 1.50 -5.23
N LEU A 308 -3.91 2.57 -4.68
CA LEU A 308 -2.51 2.91 -4.96
C LEU A 308 -1.52 1.84 -4.47
N ALA A 309 -1.73 1.28 -3.27
CA ALA A 309 -0.82 0.29 -2.69
C ALA A 309 -0.76 -1.02 -3.52
N GLU A 310 -1.90 -1.54 -3.92
CA GLU A 310 -1.97 -2.72 -4.78
C GLU A 310 -1.35 -2.46 -6.16
N LEU A 311 -1.59 -1.27 -6.74
CA LEU A 311 -1.00 -0.89 -8.02
C LEU A 311 0.53 -0.78 -7.90
N GLN A 312 1.05 -0.18 -6.84
CA GLN A 312 2.49 -0.08 -6.57
C GLN A 312 3.13 -1.48 -6.41
N ASN A 313 2.47 -2.39 -5.70
CA ASN A 313 2.93 -3.77 -5.58
C ASN A 313 2.93 -4.51 -6.92
N GLU A 314 1.90 -4.34 -7.73
CA GLU A 314 1.81 -4.96 -9.04
C GLU A 314 2.88 -4.42 -10.01
N CYS A 315 3.07 -3.10 -10.05
CA CYS A 315 4.12 -2.46 -10.85
C CYS A 315 5.53 -2.85 -10.40
N SER A 316 5.76 -3.00 -9.10
CA SER A 316 7.03 -3.50 -8.58
C SER A 316 7.31 -4.94 -9.04
N LYS A 317 6.28 -5.79 -9.13
CA LYS A 317 6.42 -7.16 -9.65
C LYS A 317 6.67 -7.20 -11.16
N LEU A 318 5.87 -6.47 -11.93
CA LEU A 318 5.88 -6.52 -13.39
C LEU A 318 7.04 -5.73 -14.01
N PHE A 319 7.31 -4.54 -13.49
CA PHE A 319 8.20 -3.56 -14.12
C PHE A 319 9.48 -3.28 -13.31
N LYS A 320 9.59 -3.79 -12.10
CA LYS A 320 10.71 -3.52 -11.17
C LYS A 320 10.93 -2.03 -10.90
N ILE A 321 9.84 -1.25 -10.89
CA ILE A 321 9.86 0.16 -10.54
C ILE A 321 9.47 0.36 -9.07
N SER A 322 9.96 1.44 -8.48
CA SER A 322 9.69 1.79 -7.10
C SER A 322 8.26 2.36 -6.91
N PRO A 323 7.74 2.40 -5.67
CA PRO A 323 6.43 2.97 -5.40
C PRO A 323 6.29 4.45 -5.76
N ASP A 324 7.34 5.25 -5.60
CA ASP A 324 7.36 6.67 -5.99
C ASP A 324 7.35 6.83 -7.51
N GLN A 325 8.08 5.98 -8.25
CA GLN A 325 8.00 5.94 -9.72
C GLN A 325 6.60 5.52 -10.20
N THR A 326 5.98 4.54 -9.55
CA THR A 326 4.60 4.14 -9.87
C THR A 326 3.63 5.29 -9.62
N LEU A 327 3.76 5.99 -8.49
CA LEU A 327 2.93 7.16 -8.18
C LEU A 327 3.12 8.26 -9.22
N ALA A 328 4.34 8.55 -9.64
CA ALA A 328 4.62 9.55 -10.68
C ALA A 328 3.93 9.19 -12.00
N VAL A 329 4.02 7.91 -12.41
CA VAL A 329 3.38 7.42 -13.64
C VAL A 329 1.85 7.53 -13.56
N VAL A 330 1.24 7.07 -12.47
CA VAL A 330 -0.22 7.08 -12.37
C VAL A 330 -0.77 8.50 -12.16
N GLN A 331 0.02 9.39 -11.56
CA GLN A 331 -0.29 10.82 -11.47
C GLN A 331 -0.28 11.46 -12.86
N GLU A 332 0.71 11.13 -13.72
CA GLU A 332 0.73 11.54 -15.13
C GLU A 332 -0.53 11.06 -15.87
N LEU A 333 -0.92 9.79 -15.68
CA LEU A 333 -2.13 9.23 -16.30
C LEU A 333 -3.40 9.97 -15.85
N TYR A 334 -3.48 10.34 -14.57
CA TYR A 334 -4.58 11.13 -14.01
C TYR A 334 -4.64 12.54 -14.61
N GLU A 335 -3.51 13.25 -14.66
CA GLU A 335 -3.41 14.58 -15.25
C GLU A 335 -3.74 14.60 -16.76
N LYS A 336 -3.51 13.46 -17.43
CA LYS A 336 -3.91 13.25 -18.83
C LYS A 336 -5.34 12.70 -18.98
N LYS A 337 -6.14 12.70 -17.90
CA LYS A 337 -7.55 12.26 -17.87
C LYS A 337 -7.76 10.78 -18.19
N LEU A 338 -6.72 9.97 -18.16
CA LEU A 338 -6.81 8.55 -18.52
C LEU A 338 -7.34 7.68 -17.38
N VAL A 339 -7.05 8.06 -16.14
CA VAL A 339 -7.49 7.34 -14.94
C VAL A 339 -8.08 8.30 -13.90
N THR A 340 -8.78 7.75 -12.91
CA THR A 340 -9.30 8.46 -11.74
C THR A 340 -8.19 8.82 -10.76
N TYR A 341 -8.50 9.58 -9.71
CA TYR A 341 -7.55 10.07 -8.74
C TYR A 341 -6.73 8.93 -8.10
N PRO A 342 -5.39 8.99 -8.15
CA PRO A 342 -4.57 7.83 -7.81
C PRO A 342 -4.33 7.62 -6.32
N ARG A 343 -4.46 8.66 -5.47
CA ARG A 343 -4.17 8.57 -4.03
C ARG A 343 -5.40 8.12 -3.27
N THR A 344 -5.83 6.90 -3.50
CA THR A 344 -6.97 6.26 -2.83
C THR A 344 -6.57 4.97 -2.16
N ASP A 345 -7.17 4.69 -1.01
CA ASP A 345 -7.08 3.39 -0.31
C ASP A 345 -8.28 2.48 -0.67
N ALA A 346 -9.32 2.99 -1.36
CA ALA A 346 -10.46 2.21 -1.77
C ALA A 346 -10.18 1.29 -2.97
N ARG A 347 -10.78 0.12 -2.94
CA ARG A 347 -10.68 -0.93 -3.99
C ARG A 347 -12.02 -1.26 -4.63
N VAL A 348 -13.00 -0.37 -4.47
CA VAL A 348 -14.38 -0.53 -4.91
C VAL A 348 -14.87 0.72 -5.63
N LEU A 349 -15.97 0.58 -6.37
CA LEU A 349 -16.69 1.69 -7.00
C LEU A 349 -17.67 2.31 -6.02
N SER A 350 -18.01 3.59 -6.22
CA SER A 350 -19.15 4.21 -5.56
C SER A 350 -20.45 3.86 -6.27
N SER A 351 -21.57 3.98 -5.54
CA SER A 351 -22.91 3.80 -6.10
C SER A 351 -23.20 4.80 -7.21
N ALA A 352 -22.62 5.99 -7.14
CA ALA A 352 -22.77 7.02 -8.18
C ALA A 352 -22.09 6.57 -9.48
N ILE A 353 -20.79 6.23 -9.42
CA ILE A 353 -20.04 5.83 -10.62
C ILE A 353 -20.55 4.51 -11.22
N SER A 354 -21.07 3.59 -10.39
CA SER A 354 -21.63 2.32 -10.89
C SER A 354 -22.82 2.49 -11.82
N LYS A 355 -23.56 3.59 -11.68
CA LYS A 355 -24.72 3.92 -12.55
C LYS A 355 -24.30 4.46 -13.92
N GLU A 356 -23.10 5.00 -14.03
CA GLU A 356 -22.57 5.64 -15.24
C GLU A 356 -21.38 4.88 -15.82
N ILE A 357 -21.10 3.67 -15.30
CA ILE A 357 -19.91 2.90 -15.62
C ILE A 357 -19.79 2.51 -17.10
N ASP A 358 -20.94 2.45 -17.81
CA ASP A 358 -20.99 2.21 -19.25
C ASP A 358 -20.23 3.27 -20.04
N LYS A 359 -20.17 4.53 -19.59
CA LYS A 359 -19.40 5.60 -20.22
C LYS A 359 -17.92 5.26 -20.24
N ASN A 360 -17.37 4.78 -19.11
CA ASN A 360 -15.99 4.36 -18.98
C ASN A 360 -15.67 3.19 -19.93
N ILE A 361 -16.58 2.21 -19.99
CA ILE A 361 -16.43 1.03 -20.86
C ILE A 361 -16.51 1.42 -22.33
N ARG A 362 -17.47 2.27 -22.73
CA ARG A 362 -17.59 2.80 -24.11
C ARG A 362 -16.32 3.52 -24.55
N GLY A 363 -15.74 4.33 -23.68
CA GLY A 363 -14.47 4.99 -23.96
C GLY A 363 -13.36 4.00 -24.28
N LEU A 364 -13.27 2.90 -23.54
CA LEU A 364 -12.26 1.86 -23.75
C LEU A 364 -12.38 1.14 -25.12
N CYS A 365 -13.53 1.20 -25.80
CA CYS A 365 -13.64 0.71 -27.18
C CYS A 365 -12.74 1.48 -28.18
N SER A 366 -12.25 2.66 -27.80
CA SER A 366 -11.27 3.43 -28.56
C SER A 366 -9.81 3.04 -28.27
N TYR A 367 -9.57 2.20 -27.27
CA TYR A 367 -8.25 1.71 -26.91
C TYR A 367 -7.98 0.34 -27.55
N ALA A 368 -7.19 0.33 -28.61
CA ALA A 368 -7.00 -0.86 -29.46
C ALA A 368 -6.68 -2.17 -28.71
N PRO A 369 -5.81 -2.21 -27.65
CA PRO A 369 -5.51 -3.44 -26.93
C PRO A 369 -6.69 -4.06 -26.16
N LEU A 370 -7.77 -3.31 -25.91
CA LEU A 370 -8.92 -3.74 -25.09
C LEU A 370 -10.26 -3.51 -25.79
N LYS A 371 -10.24 -3.06 -27.04
CA LYS A 371 -11.46 -2.72 -27.80
C LYS A 371 -12.48 -3.88 -27.82
N ASP A 372 -12.02 -5.07 -28.18
CA ASP A 372 -12.90 -6.24 -28.33
C ASP A 372 -13.47 -6.67 -26.98
N ILE A 373 -12.65 -6.65 -25.91
CA ILE A 373 -13.08 -6.97 -24.54
C ILE A 373 -14.10 -5.97 -24.04
N ALA A 374 -13.87 -4.67 -24.25
CA ALA A 374 -14.82 -3.62 -23.86
C ALA A 374 -16.13 -3.71 -24.64
N SER A 375 -16.07 -4.00 -25.95
CA SER A 375 -17.25 -4.20 -26.79
C SER A 375 -18.07 -5.40 -26.30
N GLN A 376 -17.44 -6.53 -25.98
CA GLN A 376 -18.11 -7.71 -25.42
C GLN A 376 -18.87 -7.36 -24.14
N VAL A 377 -18.26 -6.62 -23.20
CA VAL A 377 -18.90 -6.20 -21.94
C VAL A 377 -20.16 -5.36 -22.21
N LEU A 378 -20.13 -4.49 -23.22
CA LEU A 378 -21.29 -3.67 -23.61
C LEU A 378 -22.39 -4.49 -24.26
N GLU A 379 -22.05 -5.40 -25.18
CA GLU A 379 -22.99 -6.27 -25.87
C GLU A 379 -23.72 -7.23 -24.91
N GLU A 380 -22.96 -7.86 -24.03
CA GLU A 380 -23.49 -8.78 -22.99
C GLU A 380 -24.19 -8.04 -21.85
N LYS A 381 -24.03 -6.71 -21.74
CA LYS A 381 -24.57 -5.87 -20.65
C LYS A 381 -24.17 -6.37 -19.27
N SER A 382 -23.02 -7.01 -19.13
CA SER A 382 -22.54 -7.61 -17.88
C SER A 382 -22.24 -6.58 -16.77
N TYR A 383 -22.15 -5.30 -17.11
CA TYR A 383 -21.98 -4.17 -16.19
C TYR A 383 -23.26 -3.74 -15.46
N VAL A 384 -24.46 -4.09 -15.94
CA VAL A 384 -25.76 -3.53 -15.45
C VAL A 384 -25.97 -3.76 -13.95
N ASN A 385 -25.52 -4.88 -13.41
CA ASN A 385 -25.71 -5.24 -12.00
C ASN A 385 -24.49 -4.96 -11.12
N ILE A 386 -23.47 -4.24 -11.62
CA ILE A 386 -22.23 -4.02 -10.88
C ILE A 386 -22.45 -3.31 -9.54
N GLY A 387 -23.43 -2.40 -9.47
CA GLY A 387 -23.79 -1.68 -8.25
C GLY A 387 -24.30 -2.57 -7.10
N LYS A 388 -24.73 -3.81 -7.40
CA LYS A 388 -25.16 -4.80 -6.40
C LYS A 388 -24.08 -5.83 -6.07
N SER A 389 -22.89 -5.69 -6.65
CA SER A 389 -21.80 -6.65 -6.51
C SER A 389 -20.82 -6.25 -5.40
N ARG A 390 -19.90 -7.17 -5.09
CA ARG A 390 -18.78 -6.90 -4.16
C ARG A 390 -17.84 -5.77 -4.60
N TYR A 391 -17.96 -5.30 -5.83
CA TYR A 391 -17.12 -4.25 -6.43
C TYR A 391 -17.69 -2.85 -6.23
N CYS A 392 -18.86 -2.71 -5.60
CA CYS A 392 -19.50 -1.43 -5.29
C CYS A 392 -19.89 -1.40 -3.82
N ASP A 393 -19.30 -0.46 -3.03
CA ASP A 393 -19.60 -0.36 -1.60
C ASP A 393 -19.17 1.02 -1.07
N ASP A 394 -20.12 1.95 -0.94
CA ASP A 394 -19.83 3.32 -0.47
C ASP A 394 -19.24 3.36 0.95
N LYS A 395 -19.49 2.34 1.80
CA LYS A 395 -18.94 2.27 3.16
C LYS A 395 -17.43 2.01 3.21
N LYS A 396 -16.85 1.53 2.10
CA LYS A 396 -15.40 1.28 1.96
C LYS A 396 -14.66 2.41 1.25
N ILE A 397 -15.34 3.53 1.05
CA ILE A 397 -14.77 4.73 0.40
C ILE A 397 -14.70 5.81 1.46
N THR A 398 -13.51 6.35 1.70
CA THR A 398 -13.30 7.50 2.57
C THR A 398 -13.36 8.80 1.77
N ASP A 399 -12.47 8.97 0.82
CA ASP A 399 -12.33 10.18 0.02
C ASP A 399 -12.64 9.91 -1.46
N HIS A 400 -12.03 8.87 -2.04
CA HIS A 400 -12.13 8.50 -3.45
C HIS A 400 -12.37 7.00 -3.64
N TYR A 401 -13.07 6.62 -4.69
CA TYR A 401 -13.21 5.22 -5.10
C TYR A 401 -11.91 4.71 -5.78
N ALA A 402 -11.90 3.46 -6.21
CA ALA A 402 -10.74 2.80 -6.79
C ALA A 402 -10.20 3.50 -8.05
N ILE A 403 -8.92 3.22 -8.37
CA ILE A 403 -8.27 3.68 -9.61
C ILE A 403 -8.84 2.88 -10.79
N ILE A 404 -9.56 3.58 -11.67
CA ILE A 404 -10.15 3.00 -12.89
C ILE A 404 -9.87 3.89 -14.11
N PRO A 405 -9.93 3.35 -15.33
CA PRO A 405 -9.88 4.18 -16.53
C PRO A 405 -11.12 5.07 -16.61
N THR A 406 -10.95 6.32 -17.01
CA THR A 406 -12.07 7.27 -17.22
C THR A 406 -12.82 7.01 -18.54
N GLY A 407 -12.19 6.29 -19.46
CA GLY A 407 -12.69 6.17 -20.85
C GLY A 407 -12.39 7.39 -21.73
N GLN A 408 -11.59 8.32 -21.24
CA GLN A 408 -11.24 9.59 -21.93
C GLN A 408 -9.71 9.74 -22.02
N GLY A 409 -9.25 10.84 -22.59
CA GLY A 409 -7.82 11.20 -22.60
C GLY A 409 -6.96 10.47 -23.65
N PHE A 410 -7.53 9.65 -24.53
CA PHE A 410 -6.78 8.81 -25.48
C PHE A 410 -5.91 9.58 -26.46
N GLY A 411 -6.19 10.85 -26.72
CA GLY A 411 -5.30 11.72 -27.49
C GLY A 411 -3.89 11.85 -26.90
N ALA A 412 -3.76 11.70 -25.57
CA ALA A 412 -2.48 11.77 -24.88
C ALA A 412 -1.66 10.47 -24.93
N MET A 413 -2.26 9.34 -25.37
CA MET A 413 -1.59 8.03 -25.35
C MET A 413 -0.28 7.98 -26.17
N LYS A 414 -0.24 8.70 -27.30
CA LYS A 414 0.95 8.75 -28.17
C LYS A 414 2.17 9.39 -27.49
N GLY A 415 1.96 10.24 -26.49
CA GLY A 415 3.01 10.92 -25.74
C GLY A 415 3.41 10.23 -24.44
N LEU A 416 2.86 9.06 -24.12
CA LEU A 416 3.21 8.30 -22.93
C LEU A 416 4.51 7.52 -23.11
N SER A 417 5.26 7.38 -22.02
CA SER A 417 6.35 6.41 -21.97
C SER A 417 5.81 4.98 -22.12
N GLN A 418 6.65 4.04 -22.53
CA GLN A 418 6.27 2.62 -22.62
C GLN A 418 5.78 2.08 -21.27
N THR A 419 6.43 2.48 -20.17
CA THR A 419 6.03 2.09 -18.83
C THR A 419 4.65 2.64 -18.49
N ALA A 420 4.38 3.92 -18.77
CA ALA A 420 3.08 4.54 -18.51
C ALA A 420 1.95 3.87 -19.31
N SER A 421 2.19 3.56 -20.59
CA SER A 421 1.22 2.82 -21.42
C SER A 421 0.92 1.43 -20.85
N ARG A 422 1.94 0.69 -20.38
CA ARG A 422 1.77 -0.63 -19.78
C ARG A 422 1.03 -0.56 -18.42
N VAL A 423 1.33 0.44 -17.59
CA VAL A 423 0.61 0.66 -16.33
C VAL A 423 -0.86 0.97 -16.60
N TYR A 424 -1.16 1.79 -17.61
CA TYR A 424 -2.55 2.03 -18.04
C TYR A 424 -3.25 0.73 -18.46
N GLU A 425 -2.59 -0.11 -19.25
CA GLU A 425 -3.14 -1.41 -19.67
C GLU A 425 -3.45 -2.30 -18.45
N VAL A 426 -2.55 -2.37 -17.48
CA VAL A 426 -2.75 -3.14 -16.23
C VAL A 426 -3.99 -2.65 -15.47
N ILE A 427 -4.16 -1.33 -15.36
CA ILE A 427 -5.33 -0.73 -14.70
C ILE A 427 -6.61 -1.07 -15.47
N ALA A 428 -6.60 -0.88 -16.79
CA ALA A 428 -7.78 -1.09 -17.63
C ALA A 428 -8.20 -2.57 -17.70
N ARG A 429 -7.24 -3.52 -17.73
CA ARG A 429 -7.52 -4.95 -17.67
C ARG A 429 -8.11 -5.36 -16.31
N ARG A 430 -7.57 -4.84 -15.22
CA ARG A 430 -8.13 -5.06 -13.88
C ARG A 430 -9.57 -4.54 -13.80
N PHE A 431 -9.82 -3.36 -14.35
CA PHE A 431 -11.17 -2.78 -14.41
C PHE A 431 -12.14 -3.63 -15.22
N LEU A 432 -11.77 -4.02 -16.44
CA LEU A 432 -12.65 -4.85 -17.28
C LEU A 432 -12.88 -6.24 -16.71
N SER A 433 -11.93 -6.79 -15.97
CA SER A 433 -12.02 -8.14 -15.40
C SER A 433 -13.22 -8.35 -14.47
N ILE A 434 -13.69 -7.30 -13.77
CA ILE A 434 -14.80 -7.41 -12.83
C ILE A 434 -16.17 -7.66 -13.50
N PHE A 435 -16.26 -7.45 -14.82
CA PHE A 435 -17.47 -7.67 -15.62
C PHE A 435 -17.52 -9.08 -16.24
N PHE A 436 -16.47 -9.88 -16.04
CA PHE A 436 -16.37 -11.24 -16.54
C PHE A 436 -16.72 -12.26 -15.43
N PRO A 437 -17.15 -13.47 -15.81
CA PRO A 437 -17.44 -14.52 -14.85
C PRO A 437 -16.17 -14.94 -14.11
N SER A 438 -16.36 -15.52 -12.94
CA SER A 438 -15.29 -16.07 -12.13
C SER A 438 -14.56 -17.19 -12.88
N ALA A 439 -13.26 -17.34 -12.62
CA ALA A 439 -12.51 -18.50 -13.05
C ALA A 439 -12.97 -19.74 -12.24
N GLU A 440 -13.10 -20.88 -12.90
CA GLU A 440 -13.50 -22.13 -12.29
C GLU A 440 -12.38 -23.15 -12.40
N TYR A 441 -12.06 -23.78 -11.30
CA TYR A 441 -11.10 -24.87 -11.24
C TYR A 441 -11.80 -26.15 -10.82
N ALA A 442 -11.50 -27.22 -11.53
CA ALA A 442 -11.79 -28.56 -11.07
C ALA A 442 -10.70 -29.01 -10.09
N LYS A 443 -11.08 -29.29 -8.86
CA LYS A 443 -10.17 -29.78 -7.83
C LYS A 443 -10.57 -31.20 -7.47
N VAL A 444 -9.62 -32.16 -7.56
CA VAL A 444 -9.80 -33.53 -7.11
C VAL A 444 -8.75 -33.83 -6.05
N SER A 445 -9.18 -34.24 -4.89
CA SER A 445 -8.31 -34.74 -3.82
C SER A 445 -8.59 -36.23 -3.59
N VAL A 446 -7.55 -37.06 -3.62
CA VAL A 446 -7.63 -38.49 -3.38
C VAL A 446 -6.79 -38.86 -2.17
N SER A 447 -7.31 -39.75 -1.34
CA SER A 447 -6.60 -40.35 -0.22
C SER A 447 -6.56 -41.84 -0.39
N LEU A 448 -5.38 -42.41 -0.21
CA LEU A 448 -5.10 -43.84 -0.33
C LEU A 448 -4.61 -44.36 1.02
N ASN A 449 -5.02 -45.57 1.39
CA ASN A 449 -4.45 -46.32 2.50
C ASN A 449 -3.55 -47.42 1.93
N VAL A 450 -2.28 -47.42 2.30
CA VAL A 450 -1.31 -48.44 1.97
C VAL A 450 -0.76 -49.02 3.27
N LYS A 451 -1.09 -50.27 3.59
CA LYS A 451 -0.65 -50.91 4.86
C LYS A 451 -0.95 -50.08 6.13
N LYS A 452 -2.10 -49.42 6.22
CA LYS A 452 -2.56 -48.53 7.28
C LYS A 452 -1.92 -47.13 7.25
N GLU A 453 -1.03 -46.85 6.32
CA GLU A 453 -0.41 -45.53 6.12
C GLU A 453 -1.22 -44.72 5.10
N LEU A 454 -1.45 -43.47 5.41
CA LEU A 454 -2.27 -42.55 4.60
C LEU A 454 -1.40 -41.82 3.57
N PHE A 455 -1.79 -41.90 2.31
CA PHE A 455 -1.22 -41.09 1.22
C PHE A 455 -2.28 -40.17 0.64
N SER A 456 -1.92 -38.98 0.24
CA SER A 456 -2.85 -38.00 -0.36
C SER A 456 -2.26 -37.28 -1.54
N ALA A 457 -3.08 -37.03 -2.57
CA ALA A 457 -2.74 -36.16 -3.69
C ALA A 457 -3.89 -35.18 -3.96
N SER A 458 -3.58 -34.03 -4.51
CA SER A 458 -4.58 -33.03 -4.87
C SER A 458 -4.19 -32.36 -6.18
N PHE A 459 -5.12 -32.38 -7.13
CA PHE A 459 -4.98 -31.83 -8.46
C PHE A 459 -5.93 -30.67 -8.63
N LYS A 460 -5.47 -29.62 -9.32
CA LYS A 460 -6.28 -28.43 -9.58
C LYS A 460 -6.05 -27.98 -11.01
N VAL A 461 -7.05 -28.10 -11.85
CA VAL A 461 -7.00 -27.74 -13.26
C VAL A 461 -8.01 -26.64 -13.56
N LEU A 462 -7.61 -25.67 -14.38
CA LEU A 462 -8.47 -24.58 -14.82
C LEU A 462 -9.52 -25.13 -15.80
N SER A 463 -10.80 -25.15 -15.40
CA SER A 463 -11.92 -25.62 -16.22
C SER A 463 -12.61 -24.51 -17.01
N LYS A 464 -12.61 -23.29 -16.46
CA LYS A 464 -13.09 -22.08 -17.16
C LYS A 464 -12.19 -20.90 -16.84
N GLU A 465 -11.65 -20.25 -17.85
CA GLU A 465 -10.76 -19.11 -17.70
C GLU A 465 -11.49 -17.90 -17.05
N GLY A 466 -12.72 -17.63 -17.45
CA GLY A 466 -13.47 -16.47 -16.98
C GLY A 466 -12.64 -15.20 -17.14
N TYR A 467 -12.57 -14.40 -16.08
CA TYR A 467 -11.82 -13.13 -16.07
C TYR A 467 -10.31 -13.27 -16.32
N LEU A 468 -9.73 -14.45 -16.17
CA LEU A 468 -8.28 -14.64 -16.35
C LEU A 468 -7.84 -14.34 -17.80
N SER A 469 -8.72 -14.59 -18.78
CA SER A 469 -8.45 -14.23 -20.19
C SER A 469 -8.25 -12.72 -20.35
N VAL A 470 -9.03 -11.91 -19.62
CA VAL A 470 -8.94 -10.45 -19.65
C VAL A 470 -7.68 -9.94 -18.94
N MET A 471 -7.22 -10.64 -17.88
CA MET A 471 -6.05 -10.25 -17.10
C MET A 471 -4.70 -10.51 -17.77
N LYS A 472 -4.67 -11.23 -18.89
CA LYS A 472 -3.45 -11.48 -19.67
C LYS A 472 -2.98 -10.18 -20.32
N ASN A 473 -1.87 -9.61 -19.81
CA ASN A 473 -1.29 -8.40 -20.37
C ASN A 473 -0.71 -8.67 -21.78
N SER A 474 -0.82 -7.70 -22.69
CA SER A 474 -0.31 -7.80 -24.06
C SER A 474 1.22 -8.03 -24.15
N PHE A 475 1.94 -7.65 -23.11
CA PHE A 475 3.39 -7.77 -22.96
C PHE A 475 3.83 -8.98 -22.11
N ALA A 476 2.91 -9.80 -21.59
CA ALA A 476 3.23 -11.00 -20.83
C ALA A 476 3.77 -12.10 -21.75
N LYS A 477 4.80 -12.83 -21.29
CA LYS A 477 5.23 -14.07 -21.96
C LYS A 477 4.18 -15.15 -21.73
N SER A 478 3.91 -15.96 -22.74
CA SER A 478 3.09 -17.18 -22.60
C SER A 478 3.75 -18.10 -21.57
N GLN A 479 3.01 -18.52 -20.56
CA GLN A 479 3.43 -19.62 -19.70
C GLN A 479 2.85 -20.91 -20.31
N ASP A 480 3.68 -21.93 -20.44
CA ASP A 480 3.26 -23.27 -20.84
C ASP A 480 2.34 -23.83 -19.78
N SER A 481 1.22 -24.38 -20.19
CA SER A 481 0.21 -24.97 -19.31
C SER A 481 0.67 -26.36 -18.81
N GLU A 482 0.24 -26.71 -17.60
CA GLU A 482 0.47 -27.99 -16.93
C GLU A 482 -0.37 -29.10 -17.60
N GLU A 483 0.07 -29.63 -18.73
CA GLU A 483 -0.64 -30.68 -19.50
C GLU A 483 -0.79 -31.99 -18.72
N ASN A 484 0.15 -32.32 -17.82
CA ASN A 484 0.12 -33.58 -17.04
C ASN A 484 -1.01 -33.64 -16.02
N ASP A 485 -1.39 -32.51 -15.41
CA ASP A 485 -2.46 -32.51 -14.40
C ASP A 485 -3.85 -32.74 -14.99
N GLU A 486 -4.08 -32.39 -16.26
CA GLU A 486 -5.36 -32.56 -16.92
C GLU A 486 -5.64 -34.05 -17.21
N ALA A 487 -4.65 -34.80 -17.71
CA ALA A 487 -4.77 -36.23 -17.97
C ALA A 487 -5.05 -37.00 -16.67
N THR A 488 -4.32 -36.69 -15.59
CA THR A 488 -4.52 -37.31 -14.28
C THR A 488 -5.93 -37.00 -13.72
N LEU A 489 -6.40 -35.76 -13.88
CA LEU A 489 -7.72 -35.35 -13.42
C LEU A 489 -8.84 -36.14 -14.18
N GLN A 490 -8.68 -36.34 -15.47
CA GLN A 490 -9.63 -37.10 -16.29
C GLN A 490 -9.67 -38.58 -15.85
N ALA A 491 -8.50 -39.19 -15.59
CA ALA A 491 -8.40 -40.56 -15.08
C ALA A 491 -9.08 -40.68 -13.70
N LEU A 492 -8.83 -39.73 -12.78
CA LEU A 492 -9.42 -39.73 -11.43
C LEU A 492 -10.95 -39.54 -11.42
N LYS A 493 -11.58 -39.08 -12.53
CA LYS A 493 -13.05 -39.00 -12.60
C LYS A 493 -13.76 -40.32 -12.43
N LYS A 494 -13.13 -41.40 -12.84
CA LYS A 494 -13.70 -42.75 -12.81
C LYS A 494 -13.48 -43.51 -11.48
N VAL A 495 -12.50 -43.07 -10.69
CA VAL A 495 -12.11 -43.68 -9.42
C VAL A 495 -13.19 -43.50 -8.35
N LYS A 496 -13.43 -44.54 -7.56
CA LYS A 496 -14.39 -44.56 -6.43
C LYS A 496 -13.70 -44.95 -5.14
N LYS A 497 -14.35 -44.62 -4.02
CA LYS A 497 -13.94 -45.14 -2.70
C LYS A 497 -13.98 -46.64 -2.71
N GLY A 498 -12.94 -47.29 -2.23
CA GLY A 498 -12.77 -48.74 -2.20
C GLY A 498 -11.98 -49.30 -3.40
N ASP A 499 -11.76 -48.52 -4.46
CA ASP A 499 -10.92 -48.96 -5.58
C ASP A 499 -9.47 -49.15 -5.11
N ILE A 500 -8.78 -50.11 -5.72
CA ILE A 500 -7.38 -50.42 -5.46
C ILE A 500 -6.56 -49.81 -6.60
N LEU A 501 -5.65 -48.92 -6.25
CA LEU A 501 -4.69 -48.34 -7.16
C LEU A 501 -3.29 -48.87 -6.82
N PRO A 502 -2.55 -49.46 -7.79
CA PRO A 502 -1.20 -49.94 -7.52
C PRO A 502 -0.23 -48.80 -7.30
N VAL A 503 0.58 -48.90 -6.25
CA VAL A 503 1.71 -47.98 -5.96
C VAL A 503 2.99 -48.70 -6.35
N GLU A 504 3.62 -48.25 -7.42
CA GLU A 504 4.78 -48.91 -8.03
C GLU A 504 6.08 -48.67 -7.28
N GLU A 505 6.22 -47.50 -6.69
CA GLU A 505 7.46 -47.06 -6.09
C GLU A 505 7.20 -46.12 -4.92
N PHE A 506 8.04 -46.24 -3.87
CA PHE A 506 8.11 -45.24 -2.80
C PHE A 506 9.47 -44.58 -2.82
N SER A 507 9.49 -43.26 -2.74
CA SER A 507 10.70 -42.45 -2.77
C SER A 507 10.70 -41.42 -1.65
N ILE A 508 11.89 -40.92 -1.29
CA ILE A 508 12.07 -39.87 -0.30
C ILE A 508 12.35 -38.58 -1.03
N LYS A 509 11.47 -37.61 -0.86
CA LYS A 509 11.66 -36.25 -1.31
C LYS A 509 12.26 -35.40 -0.18
N GLU A 510 13.51 -35.03 -0.35
CA GLU A 510 14.19 -34.17 0.60
C GLU A 510 13.76 -32.71 0.40
N GLY A 511 13.59 -31.99 1.51
CA GLY A 511 13.30 -30.56 1.54
C GLY A 511 13.99 -29.90 2.73
N GLU A 512 14.02 -28.59 2.71
CA GLU A 512 14.58 -27.78 3.78
C GLU A 512 13.62 -26.63 4.08
N THR A 513 13.44 -26.33 5.37
CA THR A 513 12.66 -25.17 5.77
C THR A 513 13.33 -23.89 5.29
N SER A 514 12.55 -22.90 4.89
CA SER A 514 13.06 -21.61 4.42
C SER A 514 12.62 -20.46 5.32
N PRO A 515 13.47 -19.43 5.51
CA PRO A 515 13.09 -18.25 6.26
C PRO A 515 11.98 -17.47 5.52
N PRO A 516 11.32 -16.55 6.22
CA PRO A 516 10.39 -15.65 5.55
C PRO A 516 11.11 -14.80 4.50
N LYS A 517 10.41 -14.44 3.44
CA LYS A 517 10.99 -13.61 2.37
C LYS A 517 11.26 -12.20 2.86
N ARG A 518 12.38 -11.61 2.42
CA ARG A 518 12.62 -10.17 2.60
C ARG A 518 11.51 -9.35 1.95
N TYR A 519 11.24 -8.18 2.50
CA TYR A 519 10.39 -7.24 1.83
C TYR A 519 11.02 -6.74 0.52
N ASN A 520 10.20 -6.54 -0.50
CA ASN A 520 10.51 -5.70 -1.63
C ASN A 520 9.68 -4.42 -1.56
N SER A 521 9.98 -3.44 -2.41
CA SER A 521 9.34 -2.13 -2.38
C SER A 521 7.81 -2.19 -2.49
N GLY A 522 7.25 -3.14 -3.24
CA GLY A 522 5.81 -3.34 -3.33
C GLY A 522 5.23 -4.05 -2.11
N SER A 523 5.88 -5.12 -1.63
CA SER A 523 5.35 -5.90 -0.51
C SER A 523 5.40 -5.14 0.83
N ILE A 524 6.35 -4.22 1.02
CA ILE A 524 6.37 -3.36 2.22
C ILE A 524 5.22 -2.36 2.20
N ILE A 525 4.86 -1.81 1.04
CA ILE A 525 3.68 -0.93 0.90
C ILE A 525 2.41 -1.66 1.31
N LEU A 526 2.23 -2.91 0.85
CA LEU A 526 1.09 -3.73 1.28
C LEU A 526 1.15 -4.08 2.77
N ALA A 527 2.35 -4.31 3.32
CA ALA A 527 2.50 -4.55 4.75
C ALA A 527 2.17 -3.31 5.58
N MET A 528 2.49 -2.10 5.10
CA MET A 528 2.07 -0.83 5.71
C MET A 528 0.54 -0.68 5.67
N GLU A 529 -0.09 -0.97 4.53
CA GLU A 529 -1.54 -0.93 4.38
C GLU A 529 -2.24 -1.93 5.32
N ASN A 530 -1.66 -3.11 5.50
CA ASN A 530 -2.20 -4.18 6.33
C ASN A 530 -1.58 -4.23 7.73
N ALA A 531 -0.93 -3.17 8.18
CA ALA A 531 -0.21 -3.15 9.46
C ALA A 531 -1.12 -3.40 10.68
N GLY A 532 -2.42 -3.23 10.54
CA GLY A 532 -3.39 -3.61 11.55
C GLY A 532 -3.30 -5.08 11.99
N GLN A 533 -2.85 -5.98 11.11
CA GLN A 533 -2.67 -7.39 11.46
C GLN A 533 -1.57 -7.62 12.52
N LEU A 534 -0.70 -6.64 12.73
CA LEU A 534 0.36 -6.67 13.74
C LEU A 534 -0.09 -6.12 15.11
N ILE A 535 -1.31 -5.64 15.21
CA ILE A 535 -1.89 -5.03 16.42
C ILE A 535 -2.74 -6.08 17.13
N GLU A 536 -2.46 -6.32 18.42
CA GLU A 536 -3.22 -7.26 19.24
C GLU A 536 -4.57 -6.66 19.69
N ASP A 537 -4.60 -5.36 20.00
CA ASP A 537 -5.80 -4.63 20.40
C ASP A 537 -6.81 -4.57 19.24
N GLU A 538 -8.00 -5.13 19.42
CA GLU A 538 -9.02 -5.23 18.39
C GLU A 538 -9.59 -3.85 17.98
N GLU A 539 -9.72 -2.92 18.92
CA GLU A 539 -10.25 -1.59 18.63
C GLU A 539 -9.26 -0.77 17.80
N LEU A 540 -7.97 -0.77 18.19
CA LEU A 540 -6.91 -0.11 17.43
C LEU A 540 -6.69 -0.78 16.07
N ARG A 541 -6.81 -2.11 16.01
CA ARG A 541 -6.76 -2.87 14.75
C ARG A 541 -7.88 -2.44 13.81
N ALA A 542 -9.10 -2.29 14.33
CA ALA A 542 -10.25 -1.85 13.55
C ALA A 542 -10.05 -0.43 12.99
N GLN A 543 -9.41 0.46 13.76
CA GLN A 543 -9.18 1.87 13.36
C GLN A 543 -8.29 2.00 12.12
N ILE A 544 -7.25 1.18 11.96
CA ILE A 544 -6.38 1.22 10.79
C ILE A 544 -6.68 0.12 9.76
N LYS A 545 -7.80 -0.60 9.94
CA LYS A 545 -8.26 -1.58 8.97
C LYS A 545 -8.68 -0.88 7.68
N GLY A 546 -7.93 -1.12 6.61
CA GLY A 546 -8.17 -0.52 5.29
C GLY A 546 -7.38 0.76 5.01
N SER A 547 -6.84 1.45 6.04
CA SER A 547 -5.94 2.60 5.85
C SER A 547 -4.48 2.28 6.18
N GLY A 548 -4.23 1.39 7.16
CA GLY A 548 -2.89 0.99 7.58
C GLY A 548 -2.10 2.11 8.27
N ILE A 549 -0.77 2.04 8.18
CA ILE A 549 0.16 3.08 8.62
C ILE A 549 0.64 3.91 7.43
N GLY A 550 0.68 5.23 7.60
CA GLY A 550 0.86 6.16 6.50
C GLY A 550 -0.35 6.17 5.55
N THR A 551 -0.52 7.25 4.82
CA THR A 551 -1.57 7.35 3.80
C THR A 551 -1.07 6.88 2.45
N SER A 552 -1.98 6.61 1.51
CA SER A 552 -1.65 6.36 0.10
C SER A 552 -0.70 7.42 -0.49
N ALA A 553 -0.85 8.69 -0.07
CA ALA A 553 0.01 9.78 -0.50
C ALA A 553 1.45 9.71 0.05
N THR A 554 1.65 9.19 1.26
CA THR A 554 2.92 9.33 2.00
C THR A 554 3.78 8.06 2.05
N ARG A 555 3.21 6.86 1.85
CA ARG A 555 3.94 5.58 1.96
C ARG A 555 5.19 5.52 1.08
N ALA A 556 5.08 5.94 -0.18
CA ALA A 556 6.20 5.94 -1.13
C ALA A 556 7.32 6.92 -0.69
N GLU A 557 6.96 8.12 -0.25
CA GLU A 557 7.89 9.13 0.23
C GLU A 557 8.64 8.69 1.50
N ILE A 558 7.97 7.95 2.39
CA ILE A 558 8.59 7.36 3.58
C ILE A 558 9.70 6.39 3.19
N LEU A 559 9.46 5.49 2.24
CA LEU A 559 10.49 4.56 1.75
C LEU A 559 11.63 5.30 1.08
N LYS A 560 11.34 6.30 0.26
CA LYS A 560 12.35 7.15 -0.37
C LYS A 560 13.20 7.87 0.67
N LYS A 561 12.57 8.44 1.70
CA LYS A 561 13.28 9.10 2.81
C LYS A 561 14.20 8.14 3.55
N LEU A 562 13.73 6.94 3.89
CA LEU A 562 14.55 5.91 4.55
C LEU A 562 15.78 5.51 3.74
N ASN A 563 15.65 5.39 2.41
CA ASN A 563 16.79 5.19 1.50
C ASN A 563 17.73 6.39 1.50
N THR A 564 17.21 7.62 1.37
CA THR A 564 18.01 8.86 1.27
C THR A 564 18.83 9.12 2.52
N ILE A 565 18.27 8.86 3.72
CA ILE A 565 19.01 9.02 4.99
C ILE A 565 19.88 7.81 5.33
N GLY A 566 19.90 6.80 4.46
CA GLY A 566 20.78 5.64 4.58
C GLY A 566 20.37 4.64 5.66
N TYR A 567 19.11 4.55 6.06
CA TYR A 567 18.63 3.55 7.02
C TYR A 567 18.30 2.21 6.37
N ILE A 568 17.92 2.24 5.11
CA ILE A 568 17.66 1.05 4.30
C ILE A 568 18.40 1.15 2.96
N ALA A 569 18.59 0.02 2.32
CA ALA A 569 19.10 -0.09 0.95
C ALA A 569 18.09 -0.88 0.11
N THR A 570 17.79 -0.37 -1.08
CA THR A 570 16.91 -1.04 -2.04
C THR A 570 17.72 -1.48 -3.25
N ASN A 571 17.67 -2.77 -3.58
CA ASN A 571 18.31 -3.28 -4.79
C ASN A 571 17.51 -2.83 -6.03
N PRO A 572 18.10 -2.08 -6.97
CA PRO A 572 17.37 -1.49 -8.09
C PRO A 572 16.81 -2.53 -9.07
N LYS A 573 17.42 -3.72 -9.17
CA LYS A 573 16.99 -4.78 -10.10
C LYS A 573 15.87 -5.67 -9.53
N THR A 574 15.97 -5.98 -8.23
CA THR A 574 15.03 -6.92 -7.58
C THR A 574 13.98 -6.20 -6.73
N GLN A 575 14.20 -4.92 -6.45
CA GLN A 575 13.42 -4.11 -5.51
C GLN A 575 13.43 -4.66 -4.06
N ILE A 576 14.33 -5.60 -3.73
CA ILE A 576 14.50 -6.14 -2.37
C ILE A 576 15.07 -5.04 -1.47
N ILE A 577 14.50 -4.93 -0.28
CA ILE A 577 14.88 -3.97 0.76
C ILE A 577 15.60 -4.70 1.90
N THR A 578 16.72 -4.14 2.33
CA THR A 578 17.47 -4.57 3.51
C THR A 578 17.77 -3.38 4.41
N PRO A 579 17.88 -3.55 5.72
CA PRO A 579 18.41 -2.49 6.57
C PRO A 579 19.90 -2.27 6.27
N THR A 580 20.39 -1.07 6.50
CA THR A 580 21.83 -0.79 6.57
C THR A 580 22.30 -0.96 8.02
N MET A 581 23.60 -0.93 8.23
CA MET A 581 24.18 -0.93 9.58
C MET A 581 23.66 0.28 10.40
N LEU A 582 23.62 1.46 9.80
CA LEU A 582 23.06 2.65 10.45
C LEU A 582 21.58 2.45 10.79
N GLY A 583 20.79 1.85 9.90
CA GLY A 583 19.38 1.56 10.15
C GLY A 583 19.17 0.62 11.33
N GLU A 584 19.97 -0.44 11.48
CA GLU A 584 19.88 -1.33 12.65
C GLU A 584 20.31 -0.63 13.94
N ILE A 585 21.37 0.19 13.89
CA ILE A 585 21.79 1.01 15.03
C ILE A 585 20.66 1.92 15.50
N VAL A 586 20.03 2.64 14.57
CA VAL A 586 18.90 3.55 14.88
C VAL A 586 17.71 2.75 15.44
N TYR A 587 17.42 1.58 14.90
CA TYR A 587 16.41 0.68 15.44
C TYR A 587 16.70 0.37 16.92
N ASP A 588 17.90 -0.06 17.28
CA ASP A 588 18.24 -0.43 18.66
C ASP A 588 18.24 0.79 19.59
N VAL A 589 18.68 1.95 19.12
CA VAL A 589 18.56 3.20 19.88
C VAL A 589 17.10 3.50 20.20
N VAL A 590 16.20 3.37 19.23
CA VAL A 590 14.77 3.63 19.42
C VAL A 590 14.13 2.56 20.29
N ASP A 591 14.47 1.28 20.11
CA ASP A 591 13.94 0.17 20.91
C ASP A 591 14.29 0.32 22.41
N ASN A 592 15.48 0.85 22.70
CA ASN A 592 15.96 1.09 24.04
C ASN A 592 15.67 2.51 24.58
N SER A 593 14.85 3.31 23.88
CA SER A 593 14.48 4.68 24.30
C SER A 593 13.00 4.97 24.08
N ILE A 594 12.53 5.14 22.86
CA ILE A 594 11.14 5.46 22.51
C ILE A 594 10.54 4.29 21.71
N LYS A 595 10.54 3.10 22.30
CA LYS A 595 10.12 1.84 21.68
C LYS A 595 8.78 1.91 20.94
N GLN A 596 7.86 2.73 21.42
CA GLN A 596 6.53 2.88 20.83
C GLN A 596 6.58 3.34 19.36
N LEU A 597 7.62 4.08 18.95
CA LEU A 597 7.80 4.49 17.56
C LEU A 597 8.02 3.32 16.59
N LEU A 598 8.45 2.17 17.09
CA LEU A 598 8.68 0.97 16.29
C LEU A 598 7.41 0.15 16.01
N ASN A 599 6.30 0.47 16.69
CA ASN A 599 5.06 -0.29 16.63
C ASN A 599 3.94 0.47 15.91
N PRO A 600 3.10 -0.23 15.13
CA PRO A 600 1.96 0.38 14.45
C PRO A 600 0.87 0.87 15.41
N GLU A 601 0.81 0.36 16.64
CA GLU A 601 -0.16 0.75 17.68
C GLU A 601 -0.14 2.24 18.01
N LEU A 602 1.06 2.83 18.08
CA LEU A 602 1.19 4.27 18.30
C LEU A 602 0.50 5.06 17.19
N THR A 603 0.78 4.68 15.93
CA THR A 603 0.17 5.32 14.77
C THR A 603 -1.34 5.15 14.75
N ALA A 604 -1.83 3.95 15.03
CA ALA A 604 -3.26 3.65 15.10
C ALA A 604 -3.97 4.48 16.17
N SER A 605 -3.37 4.60 17.36
CA SER A 605 -3.90 5.38 18.48
C SER A 605 -4.04 6.87 18.12
N TRP A 606 -3.04 7.45 17.46
CA TRP A 606 -3.09 8.85 17.05
C TRP A 606 -4.07 9.07 15.89
N GLU A 607 -4.11 8.20 14.88
CA GLU A 607 -5.10 8.29 13.79
C GLU A 607 -6.54 8.15 14.32
N LYS A 608 -6.77 7.32 15.34
CA LYS A 608 -8.06 7.24 16.04
C LYS A 608 -8.43 8.58 16.66
N GLY A 609 -7.48 9.23 17.34
CA GLY A 609 -7.69 10.56 17.90
C GLY A 609 -8.03 11.60 16.82
N LEU A 610 -7.34 11.60 15.68
CA LEU A 610 -7.64 12.49 14.56
C LEU A 610 -9.03 12.21 13.95
N THR A 611 -9.46 10.96 13.93
CA THR A 611 -10.82 10.60 13.50
C THR A 611 -11.86 11.18 14.45
N TYR A 612 -11.62 11.12 15.75
CA TYR A 612 -12.53 11.74 16.75
C TYR A 612 -12.62 13.25 16.60
N VAL A 613 -11.50 13.93 16.28
CA VAL A 613 -11.53 15.38 15.94
C VAL A 613 -12.34 15.63 14.67
N SER A 614 -12.09 14.86 13.62
CA SER A 614 -12.82 15.00 12.34
C SER A 614 -14.32 14.78 12.48
N ASN A 615 -14.74 13.93 13.43
CA ASN A 615 -16.15 13.68 13.73
C ASN A 615 -16.73 14.70 14.72
N GLY A 616 -15.91 15.57 15.33
CA GLY A 616 -16.33 16.49 16.38
C GLY A 616 -16.57 15.85 17.74
N GLU A 617 -16.04 14.64 17.96
CA GLU A 617 -16.17 13.89 19.23
C GLU A 617 -15.22 14.41 20.31
N ILE A 618 -14.05 14.94 19.92
CA ILE A 618 -13.11 15.63 20.80
C ILE A 618 -12.65 16.93 20.16
N THR A 619 -12.22 17.89 20.97
CA THR A 619 -11.72 19.18 20.48
C THR A 619 -10.26 19.10 20.02
N SER A 620 -9.85 20.07 19.19
CA SER A 620 -8.46 20.25 18.78
C SER A 620 -7.53 20.46 19.97
N ASP A 621 -7.96 21.24 20.96
CA ASP A 621 -7.17 21.52 22.17
C ASP A 621 -6.97 20.26 23.03
N GLU A 622 -8.01 19.44 23.19
CA GLU A 622 -7.89 18.18 23.92
C GLU A 622 -6.87 17.25 23.24
N TYR A 623 -6.90 17.14 21.92
CA TYR A 623 -5.92 16.35 21.18
C TYR A 623 -4.51 16.91 21.33
N LEU A 624 -4.33 18.22 21.15
CA LEU A 624 -3.04 18.90 21.25
C LEU A 624 -2.41 18.74 22.62
N ASN A 625 -3.19 18.93 23.69
CA ASN A 625 -2.73 18.73 25.07
C ASN A 625 -2.22 17.30 25.32
N LYS A 626 -2.90 16.29 24.80
CA LYS A 626 -2.45 14.88 24.87
C LYS A 626 -1.13 14.67 24.12
N LEU A 627 -0.99 15.27 22.95
CA LEU A 627 0.22 15.21 22.12
C LEU A 627 1.41 15.86 22.82
N GLU A 628 1.27 17.07 23.30
CA GLU A 628 2.31 17.82 24.02
C GLU A 628 2.76 17.10 25.28
N GLY A 629 1.81 16.56 26.06
CA GLY A 629 2.10 15.73 27.22
C GLY A 629 2.87 14.46 26.86
N PHE A 630 2.53 13.80 25.77
CA PHE A 630 3.26 12.62 25.29
C PHE A 630 4.70 12.98 24.87
N VAL A 631 4.87 14.03 24.05
CA VAL A 631 6.20 14.48 23.57
C VAL A 631 7.08 14.89 24.74
N THR A 632 6.53 15.64 25.71
CA THR A 632 7.25 16.09 26.91
C THR A 632 7.75 14.89 27.72
N ARG A 633 6.86 13.99 28.11
CA ARG A 633 7.23 12.81 28.92
C ARG A 633 8.30 11.95 28.25
N ARG A 634 8.16 11.69 26.95
CA ARG A 634 9.14 10.87 26.21
C ARG A 634 10.48 11.55 26.05
N THR A 635 10.50 12.84 25.74
CA THR A 635 11.74 13.62 25.63
C THR A 635 12.48 13.65 26.98
N GLN A 636 11.80 13.90 28.10
CA GLN A 636 12.42 13.91 29.41
C GLN A 636 12.96 12.53 29.82
N ALA A 637 12.21 11.45 29.51
CA ALA A 637 12.69 10.09 29.76
C ALA A 637 14.01 9.82 29.01
N VAL A 638 14.11 10.18 27.74
CA VAL A 638 15.35 9.99 26.95
C VAL A 638 16.50 10.82 27.51
N LYS A 639 16.25 12.06 27.95
CA LYS A 639 17.29 12.92 28.58
C LYS A 639 17.92 12.28 29.81
N SER A 640 17.15 11.53 30.60
CA SER A 640 17.65 10.86 31.82
C SER A 640 18.36 9.53 31.59
N MET A 641 18.26 8.94 30.39
CA MET A 641 18.90 7.66 30.06
C MET A 641 20.42 7.76 30.01
N ASN A 642 21.13 6.68 30.43
CA ASN A 642 22.58 6.56 30.39
C ASN A 642 23.01 5.15 29.90
N ASN A 643 22.40 4.68 28.81
CA ASN A 643 22.55 3.31 28.28
C ASN A 643 23.48 3.23 27.03
N GLN A 644 24.26 4.27 26.76
CA GLN A 644 25.09 4.34 25.53
C GLN A 644 26.13 3.20 25.44
N SER A 645 26.76 2.83 26.56
CA SER A 645 27.76 1.78 26.61
C SER A 645 27.17 0.38 26.37
N GLU A 646 25.93 0.17 26.82
CA GLU A 646 25.19 -1.08 26.61
C GLU A 646 24.81 -1.23 25.13
N LEU A 647 24.36 -0.14 24.51
CA LEU A 647 24.01 -0.11 23.09
C LEU A 647 25.19 -0.45 22.18
N VAL A 648 26.41 0.00 22.52
CA VAL A 648 27.61 -0.36 21.74
C VAL A 648 27.84 -1.88 21.74
N LYS A 649 27.53 -2.57 22.82
CA LYS A 649 27.62 -4.05 22.85
C LYS A 649 26.62 -4.66 21.89
N VAL A 650 25.38 -4.17 21.89
CA VAL A 650 24.33 -4.61 20.94
C VAL A 650 24.76 -4.38 19.49
N PHE A 651 25.39 -3.24 19.20
CA PHE A 651 25.88 -2.95 17.84
C PHE A 651 26.92 -3.98 17.37
N ASN A 652 27.79 -4.45 18.26
CA ASN A 652 28.81 -5.47 17.94
C ASN A 652 28.18 -6.81 17.55
N ASP A 653 27.03 -7.18 18.12
CA ASP A 653 26.39 -8.48 17.87
C ASP A 653 25.93 -8.63 16.41
N PHE A 654 25.49 -7.55 15.79
CA PHE A 654 25.03 -7.60 14.40
C PHE A 654 26.04 -7.01 13.38
N ALA A 655 27.07 -6.30 13.82
CA ALA A 655 28.07 -5.68 12.92
C ALA A 655 28.70 -6.68 11.93
N ARG A 656 28.85 -7.95 12.33
CA ARG A 656 29.38 -9.04 11.48
C ARG A 656 28.59 -9.25 10.19
N PHE A 657 27.33 -8.87 10.14
CA PHE A 657 26.47 -9.02 8.95
C PHE A 657 26.65 -7.90 7.92
N TYR A 658 27.43 -6.88 8.24
CA TYR A 658 27.68 -5.70 7.40
C TYR A 658 29.15 -5.56 6.98
N LYS A 659 29.96 -6.59 7.24
CA LYS A 659 31.38 -6.66 6.85
C LYS A 659 31.53 -7.13 5.41
#